data_33fd51e901b29d668ac086ad416790e5
#
_entry.id   33fd51e901b29d668ac086ad416790e5
#
_cell.length_a   1.000
_cell.length_b   1.000
_cell.length_c   1.000
_cell.angle_alpha   90.00
_cell.angle_beta   90.00
_cell.angle_gamma   90.00
#
_symmetry.space_group_name_H-M   'P 1'
#
loop_
_entity.id
_entity.type
_entity.pdbx_description
1 polymer ?
#
loop_
_entity_poly.entity_id
_entity_poly.type
_entity_poly.pdbx_seq_one_letter_code
_entity_poly.pdbx_strand_id
1 'polypeptide(L)'
;MRLNLSSEIVLNKVPLAYYKPKTTVEYSEISRMEKIHTDIFASSMEGAAHVADQVEKEIKAAQHEGRYYVMALGTGLSLTPIYKELQKRCEAKQLSFRNVVVFNAYEYYPVQKESSLKSINQLKERFLDHVDIDPQNIFTLDGSVAQDAVQDTCHLYKKRIKTFGGLDIALLGIGRMGNIAANEPGSGIQSITRLILIGNTSREEMENSFGTNEQVPPCSLTMGIATLLSAKSVYLTAWGDEKAEIMQKVVEGNITDTLPASFLQTHPNANVILDLSAASHLTRIKHPWLVTNCEWTDKLVRSALVWLCQKLHKPILKLTNKDYNENGLSELLALYGSAYNANIKIFNDLQHTITGWPGGKPNADDTYRPERAKPFPKRVIVFSPHPDDDVISMGGTIRRLVQQKHEVHVAYETSGNIAVGDEEVTRFMHFINGFNQIFADSKDSVISKKYQEIKEFFAHKKESDFDTRDILTIKGLIRRGEARTACTFNEIPLNRVHFLDLPFYESGKIEKLPMTEKDVEIVRALLQEVKPHQIYVAGDLADPHGTHKKCTDAVLAAIDEEKKAGAEWLKDCRIWMYRGAWAEWEIENIEMCVPLSPEELRAKRNSILKHQSQMESAPFLGNDERLFWQRAEDRNRGTAQLYDELGLACYEAMEAFVEYVPL
;
A
#
# COMPACT_ATOMS: atom_id res chain seq x y z
N MET A 1 12.67 -23.54 -21.78
CA MET A 1 13.14 -22.88 -20.56
C MET A 1 11.94 -22.14 -19.97
N ARG A 2 11.61 -22.38 -18.72
CA ARG A 2 10.48 -21.71 -18.05
C ARG A 2 10.79 -20.21 -17.88
N LEU A 3 9.82 -19.36 -18.22
CA LEU A 3 9.92 -17.94 -17.97
C LEU A 3 9.72 -17.67 -16.48
N ASN A 4 10.65 -16.97 -15.85
CA ASN A 4 10.54 -16.52 -14.47
C ASN A 4 10.67 -15.00 -14.42
N LEU A 5 9.60 -14.32 -13.99
CA LEU A 5 9.50 -12.88 -13.94
C LEU A 5 9.66 -12.29 -12.54
N SER A 6 9.65 -13.13 -11.49
CA SER A 6 9.65 -12.69 -10.10
C SER A 6 10.81 -11.76 -9.76
N SER A 7 12.01 -12.07 -10.25
CA SER A 7 13.20 -11.24 -10.03
C SER A 7 13.10 -9.84 -10.68
N GLU A 8 12.21 -9.66 -11.63
CA GLU A 8 12.00 -8.41 -12.36
C GLU A 8 10.86 -7.56 -11.77
N ILE A 9 10.08 -8.11 -10.86
CA ILE A 9 9.01 -7.39 -10.15
C ILE A 9 9.57 -6.54 -9.02
N VAL A 10 10.75 -6.88 -8.53
CA VAL A 10 11.43 -6.08 -7.51
C VAL A 10 11.87 -4.77 -8.14
N LEU A 11 11.32 -3.65 -7.66
CA LEU A 11 11.51 -2.31 -8.23
C LEU A 11 12.97 -1.85 -8.27
N ASN A 12 13.84 -2.39 -7.41
CA ASN A 12 15.28 -2.10 -7.44
C ASN A 12 15.99 -2.66 -8.69
N LYS A 13 15.28 -3.42 -9.52
CA LYS A 13 15.78 -3.93 -10.81
C LYS A 13 15.29 -3.13 -12.02
N VAL A 14 14.54 -2.05 -11.81
CA VAL A 14 14.27 -1.07 -12.86
C VAL A 14 15.61 -0.47 -13.30
N PRO A 15 15.93 -0.46 -14.61
CA PRO A 15 17.18 0.10 -15.10
C PRO A 15 17.38 1.55 -14.65
N LEU A 16 18.56 1.86 -14.12
CA LEU A 16 18.88 3.23 -13.63
C LEU A 16 18.61 4.31 -14.70
N ALA A 17 18.83 3.98 -15.97
CA ALA A 17 18.61 4.90 -17.08
C ALA A 17 17.16 5.40 -17.15
N TYR A 18 16.16 4.65 -16.64
CA TYR A 18 14.76 5.05 -16.67
C TYR A 18 14.39 6.07 -15.59
N TYR A 19 15.18 6.21 -14.54
CA TYR A 19 14.86 7.14 -13.45
C TYR A 19 16.03 8.01 -12.96
N LYS A 20 17.28 7.64 -13.24
CA LYS A 20 18.48 8.46 -12.96
C LYS A 20 19.29 8.68 -14.26
N PRO A 21 18.78 9.49 -15.21
CA PRO A 21 19.51 9.80 -16.44
C PRO A 21 20.80 10.57 -16.13
N LYS A 22 21.83 10.36 -16.94
CA LYS A 22 23.16 10.98 -16.73
C LYS A 22 23.25 12.38 -17.32
N THR A 23 22.44 12.67 -18.31
CA THR A 23 22.47 13.93 -19.05
C THR A 23 21.11 14.57 -19.16
N THR A 24 21.09 15.90 -19.40
CA THR A 24 19.83 16.64 -19.65
C THR A 24 19.09 16.15 -20.88
N VAL A 25 19.83 15.65 -21.89
CA VAL A 25 19.23 15.10 -23.12
C VAL A 25 18.49 13.81 -22.78
N GLU A 26 19.15 12.87 -22.09
CA GLU A 26 18.50 11.65 -21.63
C GLU A 26 17.28 11.93 -20.76
N TYR A 27 17.36 12.90 -19.85
CA TYR A 27 16.22 13.33 -19.03
C TYR A 27 15.06 13.81 -19.91
N SER A 28 15.34 14.68 -20.87
CA SER A 28 14.32 15.21 -21.80
C SER A 28 13.64 14.11 -22.64
N GLU A 29 14.38 13.07 -23.02
CA GLU A 29 13.82 11.95 -23.76
C GLU A 29 12.88 11.10 -22.89
N ILE A 30 13.34 10.65 -21.73
CA ILE A 30 12.55 9.76 -20.86
C ILE A 30 11.35 10.46 -20.24
N SER A 31 11.43 11.77 -19.98
CA SER A 31 10.37 12.59 -19.36
C SER A 31 9.42 13.24 -20.36
N ARG A 32 9.50 12.92 -21.67
CA ARG A 32 8.71 13.61 -22.71
C ARG A 32 7.19 13.53 -22.53
N MET A 33 6.68 12.59 -21.72
CA MET A 33 5.26 12.49 -21.38
C MET A 33 4.90 13.28 -20.12
N GLU A 34 5.91 13.71 -19.36
CA GLU A 34 5.72 14.42 -18.11
C GLU A 34 5.53 15.91 -18.34
N LYS A 35 4.59 16.50 -17.64
CA LYS A 35 4.20 17.91 -17.76
C LYS A 35 4.70 18.74 -16.59
N ILE A 36 5.39 18.12 -15.64
CA ILE A 36 6.00 18.73 -14.48
C ILE A 36 7.30 17.98 -14.18
N HIS A 37 8.34 18.74 -13.76
CA HIS A 37 9.61 18.13 -13.42
C HIS A 37 9.47 17.06 -12.33
N THR A 38 9.96 15.85 -12.60
CA THR A 38 9.79 14.70 -11.71
C THR A 38 11.12 13.97 -11.51
N ASP A 39 11.56 13.91 -10.26
CA ASP A 39 12.72 13.13 -9.84
C ASP A 39 12.28 11.85 -9.15
N ILE A 40 12.87 10.72 -9.56
CA ILE A 40 12.57 9.41 -9.03
C ILE A 40 13.78 8.83 -8.31
N PHE A 41 13.55 8.32 -7.11
CA PHE A 41 14.58 7.74 -6.24
C PHE A 41 14.29 6.27 -5.96
N ALA A 42 15.32 5.49 -5.63
CA ALA A 42 15.14 4.08 -5.30
C ALA A 42 14.31 3.88 -4.01
N SER A 43 14.35 4.88 -3.10
CA SER A 43 13.59 4.82 -1.84
C SER A 43 13.12 6.22 -1.41
N SER A 44 12.11 6.25 -0.55
CA SER A 44 11.62 7.48 0.09
C SER A 44 12.71 8.20 0.90
N MET A 45 13.67 7.44 1.47
CA MET A 45 14.79 8.02 2.23
C MET A 45 15.75 8.80 1.33
N GLU A 46 16.10 8.27 0.15
CA GLU A 46 16.93 8.98 -0.83
C GLU A 46 16.23 10.26 -1.33
N GLY A 47 14.93 10.16 -1.66
CA GLY A 47 14.14 11.32 -2.09
C GLY A 47 14.02 12.38 -0.99
N ALA A 48 13.83 11.97 0.25
CA ALA A 48 13.78 12.87 1.40
C ALA A 48 15.13 13.59 1.63
N ALA A 49 16.25 12.87 1.52
CA ALA A 49 17.57 13.45 1.63
C ALA A 49 17.81 14.50 0.53
N HIS A 50 17.40 14.21 -0.71
CA HIS A 50 17.49 15.15 -1.82
C HIS A 50 16.71 16.46 -1.55
N VAL A 51 15.45 16.35 -1.08
CA VAL A 51 14.67 17.55 -0.72
C VAL A 51 15.31 18.31 0.43
N ALA A 52 15.81 17.59 1.45
CA ALA A 52 16.51 18.22 2.57
C ALA A 52 17.78 18.96 2.14
N ASP A 53 18.54 18.45 1.16
CA ASP A 53 19.70 19.14 0.57
C ASP A 53 19.31 20.48 -0.07
N GLN A 54 18.20 20.50 -0.82
CA GLN A 54 17.72 21.73 -1.44
C GLN A 54 17.25 22.74 -0.40
N VAL A 55 16.46 22.30 0.59
CA VAL A 55 15.97 23.15 1.70
C VAL A 55 17.15 23.73 2.49
N GLU A 56 18.15 22.91 2.84
CA GLU A 56 19.36 23.35 3.54
C GLU A 56 20.10 24.43 2.75
N LYS A 57 20.32 24.22 1.45
CA LYS A 57 20.98 25.15 0.55
C LYS A 57 20.25 26.50 0.51
N GLU A 58 18.94 26.49 0.39
CA GLU A 58 18.12 27.71 0.31
C GLU A 58 18.04 28.44 1.65
N ILE A 59 17.94 27.75 2.79
CA ILE A 59 17.99 28.35 4.13
C ILE A 59 19.33 29.03 4.33
N LYS A 60 20.46 28.39 4.01
CA LYS A 60 21.80 28.97 4.13
C LYS A 60 22.00 30.19 3.23
N ALA A 61 21.46 30.16 2.02
CA ALA A 61 21.49 31.31 1.11
C ALA A 61 20.71 32.50 1.71
N ALA A 62 19.51 32.26 2.24
CA ALA A 62 18.71 33.28 2.92
C ALA A 62 19.42 33.83 4.17
N GLN A 63 20.13 33.00 4.95
CA GLN A 63 20.96 33.43 6.08
C GLN A 63 22.08 34.36 5.63
N HIS A 64 22.74 34.02 4.53
CA HIS A 64 23.82 34.81 3.97
C HIS A 64 23.32 36.20 3.47
N GLU A 65 22.09 36.23 2.97
CA GLU A 65 21.40 37.46 2.52
C GLU A 65 20.81 38.26 3.68
N GLY A 66 20.85 37.77 4.92
CA GLY A 66 20.30 38.41 6.12
C GLY A 66 18.76 38.51 6.12
N ARG A 67 18.07 37.62 5.44
CA ARG A 67 16.61 37.57 5.35
C ARG A 67 16.02 36.31 5.97
N TYR A 68 14.76 36.39 6.24
CA TYR A 68 13.98 35.17 6.59
C TYR A 68 13.82 34.27 5.38
N TYR A 69 13.79 32.96 5.65
CA TYR A 69 13.34 31.91 4.71
C TYR A 69 11.95 31.46 5.08
N VAL A 70 10.98 31.60 4.19
CA VAL A 70 9.56 31.45 4.48
C VAL A 70 9.03 30.15 3.88
N MET A 71 8.57 29.24 4.75
CA MET A 71 8.13 27.88 4.37
C MET A 71 6.64 27.71 4.59
N ALA A 72 5.94 27.18 3.61
CA ALA A 72 4.61 26.58 3.80
C ALA A 72 4.78 25.06 3.98
N LEU A 73 4.29 24.52 5.10
CA LEU A 73 4.48 23.12 5.46
C LEU A 73 3.15 22.39 5.61
N GLY A 74 3.06 21.21 4.97
CA GLY A 74 2.00 20.25 5.21
C GLY A 74 2.28 19.32 6.39
N THR A 75 1.27 18.58 6.84
CA THR A 75 1.38 17.59 7.95
C THR A 75 1.27 16.15 7.48
N GLY A 76 1.17 15.93 6.16
CA GLY A 76 1.03 14.59 5.58
C GLY A 76 2.21 13.66 5.91
N LEU A 77 1.94 12.37 6.07
CA LEU A 77 2.94 11.35 6.42
C LEU A 77 4.08 11.27 5.39
N SER A 78 3.83 11.60 4.13
CA SER A 78 4.87 11.64 3.08
C SER A 78 5.98 12.65 3.35
N LEU A 79 5.73 13.66 4.19
CA LEU A 79 6.73 14.67 4.57
C LEU A 79 7.59 14.24 5.77
N THR A 80 7.16 13.25 6.54
CA THR A 80 7.88 12.78 7.75
C THR A 80 9.34 12.39 7.49
N PRO A 81 9.70 11.66 6.41
CA PRO A 81 11.10 11.36 6.12
C PRO A 81 11.96 12.63 5.91
N ILE A 82 11.39 13.65 5.25
CA ILE A 82 12.08 14.94 5.02
C ILE A 82 12.30 15.66 6.35
N TYR A 83 11.27 15.73 7.19
CA TYR A 83 11.36 16.35 8.51
C TYR A 83 12.39 15.67 9.39
N LYS A 84 12.43 14.35 9.43
CA LYS A 84 13.45 13.58 10.14
C LYS A 84 14.86 13.87 9.65
N GLU A 85 15.04 14.01 8.35
CA GLU A 85 16.35 14.32 7.77
C GLU A 85 16.80 15.75 8.12
N LEU A 86 15.90 16.73 8.07
CA LEU A 86 16.16 18.12 8.49
C LEU A 86 16.46 18.21 9.99
N GLN A 87 15.76 17.43 10.84
CA GLN A 87 16.05 17.33 12.28
C GLN A 87 17.48 16.85 12.54
N LYS A 88 17.90 15.76 11.90
CA LYS A 88 19.25 15.21 12.02
C LYS A 88 20.32 16.27 11.69
N ARG A 89 20.09 17.06 10.64
CA ARG A 89 21.01 18.14 10.24
C ARG A 89 21.05 19.28 11.26
N CYS A 90 19.92 19.59 11.87
CA CYS A 90 19.84 20.58 12.95
C CYS A 90 20.57 20.08 14.21
N GLU A 91 20.31 18.84 14.65
CA GLU A 91 21.00 18.20 15.77
C GLU A 91 22.51 18.12 15.55
N ALA A 92 22.94 17.81 14.34
CA ALA A 92 24.35 17.80 13.93
C ALA A 92 24.97 19.22 13.79
N LYS A 93 24.18 20.28 14.02
CA LYS A 93 24.59 21.70 13.87
C LYS A 93 25.07 22.05 12.44
N GLN A 94 24.62 21.30 11.45
CA GLN A 94 24.87 21.56 10.04
C GLN A 94 23.90 22.60 9.48
N LEU A 95 22.69 22.67 10.05
CA LEU A 95 21.61 23.56 9.66
C LEU A 95 20.99 24.22 10.91
N SER A 96 20.58 25.50 10.80
CA SER A 96 19.85 26.23 11.84
C SER A 96 18.57 26.81 11.25
N PHE A 97 17.49 26.77 12.01
CA PHE A 97 16.17 27.29 11.63
C PHE A 97 15.86 28.66 12.24
N ARG A 98 16.83 29.35 12.85
CA ARG A 98 16.61 30.65 13.51
C ARG A 98 16.12 31.77 12.60
N ASN A 99 16.47 31.72 11.31
CA ASN A 99 15.97 32.65 10.30
C ASN A 99 14.80 32.10 9.49
N VAL A 100 14.19 30.98 9.93
CA VAL A 100 13.06 30.33 9.23
C VAL A 100 11.75 30.84 9.81
N VAL A 101 10.80 31.09 8.92
CA VAL A 101 9.40 31.37 9.24
C VAL A 101 8.53 30.28 8.65
N VAL A 102 7.69 29.68 9.46
CA VAL A 102 6.81 28.58 9.05
C VAL A 102 5.36 29.01 9.04
N PHE A 103 4.69 28.72 7.95
CA PHE A 103 3.24 28.81 7.79
C PHE A 103 2.68 27.40 7.60
N ASN A 104 1.78 26.96 8.51
CA ASN A 104 1.08 25.69 8.38
C ASN A 104 0.10 25.75 7.20
N ALA A 105 0.12 24.76 6.30
CA ALA A 105 -0.65 24.79 5.05
C ALA A 105 -2.17 24.69 5.25
N TYR A 106 -2.62 24.06 6.34
CA TYR A 106 -4.04 23.94 6.69
C TYR A 106 -4.26 23.68 8.18
N GLU A 107 -5.46 23.95 8.67
CA GLU A 107 -5.90 23.61 10.03
C GLU A 107 -7.35 23.11 9.99
N TYR A 108 -7.69 22.16 10.85
CA TYR A 108 -9.05 21.63 10.98
C TYR A 108 -10.04 22.67 11.54
N TYR A 109 -11.30 22.56 11.13
CA TYR A 109 -12.36 23.50 11.56
C TYR A 109 -13.73 22.78 11.68
N PRO A 110 -14.52 23.04 12.77
CA PRO A 110 -14.06 23.70 13.99
C PRO A 110 -13.18 22.77 14.82
N VAL A 111 -12.21 23.32 15.53
CA VAL A 111 -11.35 22.57 16.46
C VAL A 111 -11.16 23.36 17.74
N GLN A 112 -11.21 22.69 18.91
CA GLN A 112 -10.99 23.34 20.19
C GLN A 112 -9.52 23.76 20.36
N LYS A 113 -9.29 24.83 21.16
CA LYS A 113 -7.92 25.38 21.35
C LYS A 113 -6.91 24.37 21.84
N GLU A 114 -7.33 23.49 22.73
CA GLU A 114 -6.49 22.48 23.39
C GLU A 114 -6.53 21.09 22.69
N SER A 115 -7.22 20.98 21.55
CA SER A 115 -7.37 19.70 20.86
C SER A 115 -6.04 19.14 20.35
N SER A 116 -5.82 17.87 20.60
CA SER A 116 -4.71 17.08 20.03
C SER A 116 -4.80 16.97 18.50
N LEU A 117 -6.01 17.07 17.94
CA LEU A 117 -6.28 16.99 16.50
C LEU A 117 -5.74 18.16 15.68
N LYS A 118 -5.34 19.27 16.31
CA LYS A 118 -4.78 20.40 15.55
C LYS A 118 -3.64 19.98 14.66
N SER A 119 -3.74 20.33 13.37
CA SER A 119 -2.70 20.00 12.42
C SER A 119 -1.34 20.61 12.79
N ILE A 120 -1.34 21.78 13.42
CA ILE A 120 -0.11 22.38 13.94
C ILE A 120 0.54 21.55 15.06
N ASN A 121 -0.23 20.85 15.91
CA ASN A 121 0.33 20.00 16.96
C ASN A 121 1.07 18.80 16.35
N GLN A 122 0.52 18.21 15.29
CA GLN A 122 1.21 17.15 14.54
C GLN A 122 2.52 17.65 13.90
N LEU A 123 2.49 18.86 13.33
CA LEU A 123 3.68 19.44 12.73
C LEU A 123 4.75 19.76 13.79
N LYS A 124 4.34 20.21 14.98
CA LYS A 124 5.25 20.42 16.13
C LYS A 124 5.86 19.10 16.58
N GLU A 125 5.04 18.11 16.90
CA GLU A 125 5.49 16.80 17.35
C GLU A 125 6.45 16.13 16.35
N ARG A 126 6.14 16.21 15.05
CA ARG A 126 6.91 15.56 13.99
C ARG A 126 8.14 16.34 13.55
N PHE A 127 8.19 17.64 13.82
CA PHE A 127 9.25 18.48 13.27
C PHE A 127 9.64 19.68 14.14
N LEU A 128 8.71 20.62 14.42
CA LEU A 128 9.09 21.96 14.89
C LEU A 128 9.65 21.98 16.31
N ASP A 129 9.25 21.05 17.17
CA ASP A 129 9.76 20.92 18.54
C ASP A 129 11.17 20.32 18.60
N HIS A 130 11.70 19.83 17.46
CA HIS A 130 13.00 19.18 17.34
C HIS A 130 14.04 20.03 16.61
N VAL A 131 13.73 21.28 16.28
CA VAL A 131 14.64 22.22 15.58
C VAL A 131 14.71 23.56 16.32
N ASP A 132 15.75 24.37 16.05
CA ASP A 132 16.03 25.62 16.75
C ASP A 132 15.25 26.83 16.16
N ILE A 133 14.01 26.61 15.69
CA ILE A 133 13.13 27.66 15.19
C ILE A 133 12.62 28.54 16.34
N ASP A 134 12.54 29.86 16.13
CA ASP A 134 11.89 30.75 17.07
C ASP A 134 10.36 30.51 17.08
N PRO A 135 9.75 30.20 18.23
CA PRO A 135 8.30 29.98 18.32
C PRO A 135 7.46 31.16 17.80
N GLN A 136 7.99 32.38 17.81
CA GLN A 136 7.34 33.58 17.26
C GLN A 136 7.27 33.57 15.72
N ASN A 137 8.06 32.73 15.08
CA ASN A 137 8.10 32.58 13.63
C ASN A 137 7.22 31.43 13.13
N ILE A 138 6.43 30.81 14.01
CA ILE A 138 5.50 29.74 13.64
C ILE A 138 4.09 30.31 13.56
N PHE A 139 3.49 30.27 12.38
CA PHE A 139 2.16 30.78 12.11
C PHE A 139 1.21 29.65 11.69
N THR A 140 0.04 29.64 12.28
CA THR A 140 -1.04 28.69 11.95
C THR A 140 -2.36 29.43 11.70
N LEU A 141 -3.24 28.81 10.95
CA LEU A 141 -4.63 29.18 10.88
C LEU A 141 -5.30 28.80 12.21
N ASP A 142 -6.17 29.67 12.74
CA ASP A 142 -6.87 29.37 14.00
C ASP A 142 -8.23 28.71 13.73
N GLY A 143 -8.27 27.37 13.87
CA GLY A 143 -9.49 26.58 13.70
C GLY A 143 -10.50 26.69 14.85
N SER A 144 -10.19 27.49 15.90
CA SER A 144 -11.09 27.69 17.04
C SER A 144 -11.91 28.99 16.95
N VAL A 145 -11.72 29.78 15.90
CA VAL A 145 -12.43 31.05 15.73
C VAL A 145 -13.92 30.83 15.43
N ALA A 146 -14.75 31.81 15.81
CA ALA A 146 -16.16 31.82 15.46
C ALA A 146 -16.34 31.92 13.92
N GLN A 147 -17.45 31.40 13.41
CA GLN A 147 -17.69 31.28 11.98
C GLN A 147 -17.66 32.63 11.23
N ASP A 148 -18.11 33.69 11.86
CA ASP A 148 -18.08 35.06 11.34
C ASP A 148 -16.66 35.65 11.24
N ALA A 149 -15.73 35.20 12.07
CA ALA A 149 -14.32 35.61 12.05
C ALA A 149 -13.43 34.80 11.09
N VAL A 150 -13.94 33.75 10.50
CA VAL A 150 -13.16 32.85 9.62
C VAL A 150 -12.55 33.59 8.42
N GLN A 151 -13.36 34.45 7.77
CA GLN A 151 -12.89 35.18 6.58
C GLN A 151 -11.78 36.16 6.93
N ASP A 152 -11.89 36.88 8.03
CA ASP A 152 -10.88 37.82 8.50
C ASP A 152 -9.61 37.09 8.91
N THR A 153 -9.72 35.94 9.58
CA THR A 153 -8.59 35.08 9.94
C THR A 153 -7.82 34.65 8.69
N CYS A 154 -8.50 34.16 7.66
CA CYS A 154 -7.87 33.78 6.39
C CYS A 154 -7.21 34.98 5.69
N HIS A 155 -7.84 36.15 5.71
CA HIS A 155 -7.30 37.36 5.12
C HIS A 155 -6.03 37.84 5.84
N LEU A 156 -6.06 37.87 7.16
CA LEU A 156 -4.90 38.24 8.00
C LEU A 156 -3.74 37.28 7.80
N TYR A 157 -4.03 35.98 7.69
CA TYR A 157 -3.00 34.96 7.42
C TYR A 157 -2.29 35.23 6.10
N LYS A 158 -3.03 35.46 5.03
CA LYS A 158 -2.48 35.82 3.71
C LYS A 158 -1.68 37.12 3.77
N LYS A 159 -2.17 38.15 4.50
CA LYS A 159 -1.45 39.42 4.70
C LYS A 159 -0.13 39.20 5.40
N ARG A 160 -0.09 38.32 6.41
CA ARG A 160 1.12 37.98 7.17
C ARG A 160 2.17 37.31 6.28
N ILE A 161 1.80 36.39 5.39
CA ILE A 161 2.72 35.81 4.38
C ILE A 161 3.37 36.95 3.56
N LYS A 162 2.59 37.93 3.11
CA LYS A 162 3.10 39.06 2.32
C LYS A 162 4.06 39.93 3.12
N THR A 163 3.89 40.11 4.45
CA THR A 163 4.83 40.94 5.27
C THR A 163 6.24 40.32 5.35
N PHE A 164 6.35 38.98 5.16
CA PHE A 164 7.66 38.31 5.09
C PHE A 164 8.21 38.22 3.66
N GLY A 165 7.56 38.86 2.67
CA GLY A 165 8.02 38.84 1.27
C GLY A 165 7.47 37.73 0.42
N GLY A 166 6.49 36.94 0.91
CA GLY A 166 5.90 35.78 0.25
C GLY A 166 6.52 34.47 0.71
N LEU A 167 6.12 33.36 0.10
CA LEU A 167 6.64 32.02 0.38
C LEU A 167 7.91 31.76 -0.46
N ASP A 168 8.98 31.30 0.16
CA ASP A 168 10.14 30.80 -0.54
C ASP A 168 9.88 29.37 -1.04
N ILE A 169 9.32 28.51 -0.19
CA ILE A 169 9.04 27.12 -0.53
C ILE A 169 7.67 26.66 0.00
N ALA A 170 7.03 25.75 -0.73
CA ALA A 170 5.92 24.95 -0.24
C ALA A 170 6.29 23.46 -0.29
N LEU A 171 6.27 22.78 0.87
CA LEU A 171 6.45 21.33 0.97
C LEU A 171 5.10 20.66 1.15
N LEU A 172 4.70 19.85 0.17
CA LEU A 172 3.37 19.28 0.06
C LEU A 172 3.43 17.76 -0.10
N GLY A 173 2.50 17.07 0.53
CA GLY A 173 2.11 15.72 0.19
C GLY A 173 0.85 15.72 -0.68
N ILE A 174 0.43 14.54 -1.13
CA ILE A 174 -0.76 14.34 -1.93
C ILE A 174 -1.70 13.31 -1.31
N GLY A 175 -2.98 13.64 -1.22
CA GLY A 175 -4.02 12.70 -0.84
C GLY A 175 -4.51 11.85 -2.00
N ARG A 176 -5.29 10.82 -1.71
CA ARG A 176 -5.82 9.86 -2.71
C ARG A 176 -6.68 10.50 -3.79
N MET A 177 -7.33 11.60 -3.47
CA MET A 177 -8.16 12.36 -4.41
C MET A 177 -7.36 13.43 -5.19
N GLY A 178 -6.03 13.43 -5.08
CA GLY A 178 -5.18 14.44 -5.70
C GLY A 178 -5.23 15.80 -5.01
N ASN A 179 -5.73 15.84 -3.80
CA ASN A 179 -5.76 17.03 -2.95
C ASN A 179 -4.35 17.37 -2.44
N ILE A 180 -4.01 18.66 -2.43
CA ILE A 180 -2.80 19.23 -1.83
C ILE A 180 -3.19 20.23 -0.74
N ALA A 181 -2.48 20.20 0.40
CA ALA A 181 -3.00 20.74 1.66
C ALA A 181 -4.41 20.14 1.90
N ALA A 182 -5.45 20.96 2.15
CA ALA A 182 -6.83 20.48 2.19
C ALA A 182 -7.66 20.93 0.98
N ASN A 183 -7.03 21.18 -0.19
CA ASN A 183 -7.75 21.55 -1.41
C ASN A 183 -8.35 20.32 -2.08
N GLU A 184 -9.61 20.08 -1.84
CA GLU A 184 -10.41 18.98 -2.39
C GLU A 184 -10.72 19.18 -3.89
N PRO A 185 -11.11 18.10 -4.61
CA PRO A 185 -11.65 18.20 -5.98
C PRO A 185 -12.71 19.30 -6.10
N GLY A 186 -12.62 20.11 -7.17
CA GLY A 186 -13.40 21.32 -7.36
C GLY A 186 -12.71 22.61 -6.88
N SER A 187 -11.51 22.50 -6.26
CA SER A 187 -10.71 23.68 -5.90
C SER A 187 -10.06 24.28 -7.14
N GLY A 188 -10.52 25.47 -7.55
CA GLY A 188 -9.98 26.14 -8.73
C GLY A 188 -8.61 26.78 -8.52
N ILE A 189 -7.86 27.01 -9.61
CA ILE A 189 -6.51 27.59 -9.61
C ILE A 189 -6.42 28.95 -8.93
N GLN A 190 -7.48 29.76 -8.95
CA GLN A 190 -7.53 31.09 -8.33
C GLN A 190 -7.90 31.06 -6.84
N SER A 191 -8.12 29.88 -6.26
CA SER A 191 -8.52 29.76 -4.87
C SER A 191 -7.43 30.30 -3.93
N ILE A 192 -7.88 31.14 -3.00
CA ILE A 192 -7.02 31.72 -1.93
C ILE A 192 -7.26 30.98 -0.62
N THR A 193 -6.57 31.39 0.45
CA THR A 193 -6.80 30.83 1.79
C THR A 193 -8.25 30.99 2.20
N ARG A 194 -8.92 29.89 2.58
CA ARG A 194 -10.36 29.81 2.81
C ARG A 194 -10.78 28.62 3.65
N LEU A 195 -12.03 28.64 4.11
CA LEU A 195 -12.71 27.46 4.64
C LEU A 195 -13.14 26.55 3.48
N ILE A 196 -13.00 25.24 3.67
CA ILE A 196 -13.42 24.19 2.73
C ILE A 196 -14.03 23.02 3.50
N LEU A 197 -14.99 22.32 2.88
CA LEU A 197 -15.44 21.01 3.33
C LEU A 197 -14.43 19.95 2.93
N ILE A 198 -14.11 19.05 3.84
CA ILE A 198 -13.25 17.90 3.59
C ILE A 198 -14.15 16.73 3.15
N GLY A 199 -13.85 16.14 2.00
CA GLY A 199 -14.56 14.95 1.48
C GLY A 199 -14.37 13.73 2.40
N ASN A 200 -15.32 12.79 2.38
CA ASN A 200 -15.27 11.61 3.24
C ASN A 200 -13.98 10.81 3.05
N THR A 201 -13.56 10.54 1.81
CA THR A 201 -12.32 9.82 1.53
C THR A 201 -11.08 10.49 2.13
N SER A 202 -10.99 11.82 2.02
CA SER A 202 -9.88 12.57 2.60
C SER A 202 -9.93 12.59 4.13
N ARG A 203 -11.13 12.63 4.73
CA ARG A 203 -11.30 12.53 6.17
C ARG A 203 -10.85 11.18 6.70
N GLU A 204 -11.26 10.09 6.07
CA GLU A 204 -10.82 8.73 6.41
C GLU A 204 -9.29 8.56 6.29
N GLU A 205 -8.67 9.10 5.22
CA GLU A 205 -7.20 9.11 5.07
C GLU A 205 -6.53 9.88 6.21
N MET A 206 -7.10 11.01 6.63
CA MET A 206 -6.60 11.81 7.74
C MET A 206 -6.81 11.10 9.08
N GLU A 207 -7.97 10.51 9.35
CA GLU A 207 -8.27 9.75 10.56
C GLU A 207 -7.28 8.61 10.78
N ASN A 208 -6.97 7.86 9.72
CA ASN A 208 -5.97 6.80 9.76
C ASN A 208 -4.55 7.31 10.12
N SER A 209 -4.26 8.57 9.86
CA SER A 209 -2.96 9.18 10.20
C SER A 209 -2.82 9.58 11.65
N PHE A 210 -3.93 9.69 12.41
CA PHE A 210 -3.92 10.08 13.81
C PHE A 210 -3.66 8.92 14.77
N GLY A 211 -3.96 7.69 14.37
CA GLY A 211 -3.87 6.53 15.25
C GLY A 211 -4.84 6.58 16.45
N THR A 212 -5.85 7.44 16.40
CA THR A 212 -6.91 7.60 17.41
C THR A 212 -8.27 7.43 16.75
N ASN A 213 -9.29 7.05 17.53
CA ASN A 213 -10.68 6.98 17.07
C ASN A 213 -11.37 8.38 17.04
N GLU A 214 -10.60 9.46 17.20
CA GLU A 214 -11.15 10.81 17.15
C GLU A 214 -11.52 11.18 15.70
N GLN A 215 -12.75 11.63 15.50
CA GLN A 215 -13.24 12.01 14.17
C GLN A 215 -12.60 13.33 13.72
N VAL A 216 -12.05 13.32 12.51
CA VAL A 216 -11.56 14.55 11.87
C VAL A 216 -12.73 15.51 11.62
N PRO A 217 -12.59 16.79 11.98
CA PRO A 217 -13.61 17.79 11.69
C PRO A 217 -14.01 17.83 10.21
N PRO A 218 -15.28 18.16 9.89
CA PRO A 218 -15.78 18.11 8.51
C PRO A 218 -15.21 19.19 7.60
N CYS A 219 -14.57 20.21 8.16
CA CYS A 219 -14.05 21.35 7.41
C CYS A 219 -12.57 21.59 7.73
N SER A 220 -11.93 22.37 6.86
CA SER A 220 -10.56 22.86 7.07
C SER A 220 -10.43 24.32 6.61
N LEU A 221 -9.62 25.09 7.33
CA LEU A 221 -9.02 26.32 6.83
C LEU A 221 -7.76 25.95 6.07
N THR A 222 -7.67 26.26 4.79
CA THR A 222 -6.54 25.83 3.97
C THR A 222 -5.97 26.96 3.12
N MET A 223 -4.65 26.96 2.91
CA MET A 223 -4.06 27.73 1.81
C MET A 223 -4.67 27.25 0.51
N GLY A 224 -5.24 28.16 -0.28
CA GLY A 224 -5.78 27.81 -1.60
C GLY A 224 -4.66 27.60 -2.64
N ILE A 225 -5.05 27.06 -3.79
CA ILE A 225 -4.12 26.74 -4.90
C ILE A 225 -3.29 27.98 -5.29
N ALA A 226 -3.91 29.14 -5.51
CA ALA A 226 -3.19 30.37 -5.84
C ALA A 226 -2.20 30.81 -4.74
N THR A 227 -2.49 30.52 -3.47
CA THR A 227 -1.57 30.83 -2.37
C THR A 227 -0.35 29.91 -2.40
N LEU A 228 -0.56 28.61 -2.63
CA LEU A 228 0.52 27.62 -2.75
C LEU A 228 1.39 27.87 -3.97
N LEU A 229 0.76 28.14 -5.14
CA LEU A 229 1.48 28.48 -6.39
C LEU A 229 2.21 29.83 -6.33
N SER A 230 1.99 30.66 -5.31
CA SER A 230 2.76 31.90 -5.12
C SER A 230 4.13 31.68 -4.46
N ALA A 231 4.46 30.47 -4.02
CA ALA A 231 5.78 30.13 -3.53
C ALA A 231 6.82 30.22 -4.66
N LYS A 232 8.09 30.50 -4.34
CA LYS A 232 9.16 30.52 -5.35
C LYS A 232 9.50 29.12 -5.84
N SER A 233 9.38 28.12 -4.96
CA SER A 233 9.51 26.70 -5.28
C SER A 233 8.42 25.88 -4.60
N VAL A 234 7.97 24.80 -5.26
CA VAL A 234 7.00 23.85 -4.71
C VAL A 234 7.58 22.44 -4.85
N TYR A 235 7.58 21.70 -3.76
CA TYR A 235 7.93 20.29 -3.76
C TYR A 235 6.70 19.46 -3.37
N LEU A 236 6.30 18.57 -4.28
CA LEU A 236 5.26 17.58 -4.04
C LEU A 236 5.91 16.22 -3.85
N THR A 237 5.68 15.57 -2.71
CA THR A 237 6.27 14.27 -2.42
C THR A 237 5.21 13.18 -2.30
N ALA A 238 5.51 12.02 -2.88
CA ALA A 238 4.67 10.84 -2.75
C ALA A 238 5.51 9.56 -2.72
N TRP A 239 5.13 8.64 -1.85
CA TRP A 239 5.82 7.39 -1.62
C TRP A 239 4.83 6.22 -1.65
N GLY A 240 5.30 5.06 -2.14
CA GLY A 240 4.52 3.83 -2.19
C GLY A 240 3.63 3.71 -3.43
N ASP A 241 3.32 2.46 -3.77
CA ASP A 241 2.55 2.13 -4.98
C ASP A 241 1.07 2.54 -4.89
N GLU A 242 0.53 2.74 -3.69
CA GLU A 242 -0.81 3.35 -3.50
C GLU A 242 -0.95 4.75 -4.11
N LYS A 243 0.17 5.45 -4.33
CA LYS A 243 0.20 6.77 -4.96
C LYS A 243 0.48 6.70 -6.47
N ALA A 244 0.78 5.53 -7.03
CA ALA A 244 1.23 5.39 -8.41
C ALA A 244 0.21 5.91 -9.43
N GLU A 245 -1.06 5.54 -9.30
CA GLU A 245 -2.11 5.96 -10.22
C GLU A 245 -2.37 7.47 -10.16
N ILE A 246 -2.47 8.03 -8.93
CA ILE A 246 -2.72 9.46 -8.78
C ILE A 246 -1.53 10.28 -9.26
N MET A 247 -0.29 9.81 -9.04
CA MET A 247 0.90 10.50 -9.51
C MET A 247 1.03 10.48 -11.03
N GLN A 248 0.66 9.38 -11.70
CA GLN A 248 0.59 9.38 -13.16
C GLN A 248 -0.36 10.46 -13.67
N LYS A 249 -1.57 10.55 -13.10
CA LYS A 249 -2.56 11.56 -13.48
C LYS A 249 -2.06 13.00 -13.26
N VAL A 250 -1.33 13.23 -12.15
CA VAL A 250 -0.75 14.55 -11.82
C VAL A 250 0.39 14.92 -12.75
N VAL A 251 1.28 13.98 -13.06
CA VAL A 251 2.53 14.23 -13.80
C VAL A 251 2.29 14.24 -15.32
N GLU A 252 1.54 13.26 -15.83
CA GLU A 252 1.34 13.05 -17.27
C GLU A 252 -0.06 13.44 -17.76
N GLY A 253 -1.04 13.53 -16.84
CA GLY A 253 -2.44 13.83 -17.18
C GLY A 253 -2.69 15.30 -17.51
N ASN A 254 -3.96 15.64 -17.79
CA ASN A 254 -4.36 17.01 -18.05
C ASN A 254 -4.62 17.78 -16.77
N ILE A 255 -4.43 19.10 -16.82
CA ILE A 255 -4.80 20.00 -15.73
C ILE A 255 -6.33 20.01 -15.60
N THR A 256 -6.81 19.78 -14.37
CA THR A 256 -8.23 19.81 -14.05
C THR A 256 -8.45 20.16 -12.57
N ASP A 257 -9.56 20.81 -12.26
CA ASP A 257 -9.98 21.12 -10.89
C ASP A 257 -10.45 19.88 -10.12
N THR A 258 -10.81 18.80 -10.81
CA THR A 258 -11.08 17.50 -10.17
C THR A 258 -9.83 16.82 -9.66
N LEU A 259 -8.65 17.34 -10.01
CA LEU A 259 -7.34 16.88 -9.56
C LEU A 259 -6.47 18.09 -9.18
N PRO A 260 -6.67 18.68 -7.98
CA PRO A 260 -6.04 19.96 -7.61
C PRO A 260 -4.52 19.97 -7.72
N ALA A 261 -3.83 18.86 -7.45
CA ALA A 261 -2.39 18.76 -7.63
C ALA A 261 -1.95 18.96 -9.09
N SER A 262 -2.82 18.74 -10.10
CA SER A 262 -2.49 18.96 -11.51
C SER A 262 -2.16 20.43 -11.81
N PHE A 263 -2.67 21.38 -11.02
CA PHE A 263 -2.34 22.80 -11.21
C PHE A 263 -0.85 23.11 -10.99
N LEU A 264 -0.10 22.23 -10.28
CA LEU A 264 1.35 22.38 -10.14
C LEU A 264 2.08 22.35 -11.49
N GLN A 265 1.48 21.76 -12.54
CA GLN A 265 2.03 21.81 -13.92
C GLN A 265 2.14 23.25 -14.45
N THR A 266 1.41 24.21 -13.88
CA THR A 266 1.50 25.64 -14.27
C THR A 266 2.58 26.42 -13.55
N HIS A 267 3.22 25.83 -12.53
CA HIS A 267 4.21 26.50 -11.72
C HIS A 267 5.61 26.34 -12.33
N PRO A 268 6.39 27.45 -12.53
CA PRO A 268 7.66 27.38 -13.23
C PRO A 268 8.77 26.62 -12.47
N ASN A 269 8.63 26.43 -11.18
CA ASN A 269 9.60 25.75 -10.32
C ASN A 269 8.88 24.80 -9.34
N ALA A 270 8.01 23.94 -9.88
CA ALA A 270 7.42 22.84 -9.15
C ALA A 270 8.20 21.56 -9.45
N ASN A 271 8.48 20.79 -8.39
CA ASN A 271 9.23 19.56 -8.44
C ASN A 271 8.42 18.45 -7.78
N VAL A 272 8.25 17.35 -8.49
CA VAL A 272 7.62 16.13 -7.98
C VAL A 272 8.72 15.15 -7.59
N ILE A 273 8.69 14.66 -6.36
CA ILE A 273 9.70 13.75 -5.82
C ILE A 273 9.02 12.45 -5.45
N LEU A 274 9.43 11.37 -6.12
CA LEU A 274 8.81 10.05 -5.99
C LEU A 274 9.86 9.00 -5.62
N ASP A 275 9.41 7.95 -4.93
CA ASP A 275 10.12 6.69 -4.97
C ASP A 275 9.68 5.85 -6.18
N LEU A 276 10.41 4.77 -6.48
CA LEU A 276 10.09 3.89 -7.60
C LEU A 276 8.67 3.32 -7.52
N SER A 277 8.18 3.06 -6.30
CA SER A 277 6.83 2.54 -6.09
C SER A 277 5.77 3.56 -6.51
N ALA A 278 5.87 4.79 -6.05
CA ALA A 278 4.95 5.86 -6.45
C ALA A 278 5.07 6.25 -7.93
N ALA A 279 6.24 6.00 -8.55
CA ALA A 279 6.50 6.24 -9.96
C ALA A 279 6.12 5.07 -10.88
N SER A 280 5.70 3.93 -10.34
CA SER A 280 5.53 2.67 -11.09
C SER A 280 4.55 2.74 -12.26
N HIS A 281 3.60 3.69 -12.25
CA HIS A 281 2.67 3.93 -13.35
C HIS A 281 3.12 4.99 -14.35
N LEU A 282 4.20 5.74 -14.09
CA LEU A 282 4.74 6.70 -15.07
C LEU A 282 5.21 5.97 -16.33
N THR A 283 5.02 6.57 -17.48
CA THR A 283 5.33 5.97 -18.77
C THR A 283 6.77 5.50 -18.87
N ARG A 284 7.74 6.26 -18.36
CA ARG A 284 9.16 5.88 -18.39
C ARG A 284 9.49 4.65 -17.52
N ILE A 285 8.64 4.29 -16.55
CA ILE A 285 8.81 3.10 -15.71
C ILE A 285 7.97 1.94 -16.24
N LYS A 286 6.68 2.19 -16.53
CA LYS A 286 5.72 1.14 -16.91
C LYS A 286 5.83 0.74 -18.37
N HIS A 287 6.01 1.72 -19.26
CA HIS A 287 6.04 1.53 -20.72
C HIS A 287 7.26 2.22 -21.35
N PRO A 288 8.49 1.87 -20.92
CA PRO A 288 9.71 2.61 -21.30
C PRO A 288 9.95 2.64 -22.79
N TRP A 289 9.51 1.63 -23.55
CA TRP A 289 9.60 1.61 -25.02
C TRP A 289 8.89 2.77 -25.72
N LEU A 290 8.00 3.48 -25.04
CA LEU A 290 7.33 4.65 -25.58
C LEU A 290 8.17 5.93 -25.49
N VAL A 291 9.23 5.93 -24.68
CA VAL A 291 10.01 7.14 -24.37
C VAL A 291 11.50 6.99 -24.58
N THR A 292 12.05 5.77 -24.55
CA THR A 292 13.48 5.52 -24.69
C THR A 292 13.75 4.19 -25.39
N ASN A 293 14.98 3.97 -25.83
CA ASN A 293 15.45 2.67 -26.30
C ASN A 293 15.52 1.70 -25.12
N CYS A 294 15.03 0.49 -25.32
CA CYS A 294 14.93 -0.53 -24.28
C CYS A 294 15.81 -1.74 -24.58
N GLU A 295 16.36 -2.34 -23.52
CA GLU A 295 16.84 -3.71 -23.60
C GLU A 295 15.64 -4.65 -23.46
N TRP A 296 15.29 -5.35 -24.56
CA TRP A 296 14.11 -6.20 -24.62
C TRP A 296 14.31 -7.50 -23.85
N THR A 297 13.94 -7.48 -22.57
CA THR A 297 13.80 -8.71 -21.76
C THR A 297 12.49 -9.41 -22.06
N ASP A 298 12.37 -10.69 -21.73
CA ASP A 298 11.13 -11.45 -21.90
C ASP A 298 9.92 -10.80 -21.16
N LYS A 299 10.17 -10.21 -19.98
CA LYS A 299 9.16 -9.45 -19.25
C LYS A 299 8.71 -8.23 -20.04
N LEU A 300 9.66 -7.44 -20.55
CA LEU A 300 9.34 -6.21 -21.25
C LEU A 300 8.57 -6.49 -22.54
N VAL A 301 8.93 -7.57 -23.27
CA VAL A 301 8.19 -8.02 -24.45
C VAL A 301 6.77 -8.42 -24.08
N ARG A 302 6.59 -9.18 -23.00
CA ARG A 302 5.25 -9.56 -22.51
C ARG A 302 4.43 -8.32 -22.15
N SER A 303 4.99 -7.39 -21.36
CA SER A 303 4.33 -6.12 -21.00
C SER A 303 3.92 -5.31 -22.25
N ALA A 304 4.80 -5.20 -23.24
CA ALA A 304 4.53 -4.45 -24.46
C ALA A 304 3.39 -5.07 -25.28
N LEU A 305 3.32 -6.40 -25.38
CA LEU A 305 2.26 -7.06 -26.13
C LEU A 305 0.93 -7.03 -25.38
N VAL A 306 0.92 -7.22 -24.09
CA VAL A 306 -0.29 -7.06 -23.25
C VAL A 306 -0.83 -5.64 -23.38
N TRP A 307 0.03 -4.64 -23.23
CA TRP A 307 -0.33 -3.23 -23.42
C TRP A 307 -0.91 -2.97 -24.82
N LEU A 308 -0.29 -3.53 -25.89
CA LEU A 308 -0.75 -3.35 -27.26
C LEU A 308 -2.13 -3.99 -27.49
N CYS A 309 -2.37 -5.19 -26.91
CA CYS A 309 -3.66 -5.86 -26.95
C CYS A 309 -4.76 -5.01 -26.31
N GLN A 310 -4.49 -4.53 -25.09
CA GLN A 310 -5.43 -3.69 -24.34
C GLN A 310 -5.72 -2.37 -25.05
N LYS A 311 -4.68 -1.72 -25.58
CA LYS A 311 -4.80 -0.47 -26.34
C LYS A 311 -5.65 -0.60 -27.60
N LEU A 312 -5.52 -1.72 -28.33
CA LEU A 312 -6.20 -1.95 -29.60
C LEU A 312 -7.46 -2.80 -29.47
N HIS A 313 -7.75 -3.32 -28.27
CA HIS A 313 -8.82 -4.29 -28.02
C HIS A 313 -8.74 -5.49 -28.98
N LYS A 314 -7.53 -6.01 -29.19
CA LYS A 314 -7.24 -7.16 -30.07
C LYS A 314 -6.56 -8.28 -29.29
N PRO A 315 -7.00 -9.54 -29.43
CA PRO A 315 -6.28 -10.69 -28.88
C PRO A 315 -4.85 -10.79 -29.43
N ILE A 316 -3.93 -11.37 -28.64
CA ILE A 316 -2.50 -11.48 -28.98
C ILE A 316 -2.29 -12.06 -30.38
N LEU A 317 -2.92 -13.20 -30.70
CA LEU A 317 -2.74 -13.87 -31.99
C LEU A 317 -3.34 -13.12 -33.20
N LYS A 318 -4.04 -12.01 -32.96
CA LYS A 318 -4.62 -11.15 -34.01
C LYS A 318 -3.84 -9.85 -34.24
N LEU A 319 -2.79 -9.60 -33.47
CA LEU A 319 -1.89 -8.48 -33.70
C LEU A 319 -1.09 -8.69 -34.99
N THR A 320 -0.92 -7.63 -35.77
CA THR A 320 -0.25 -7.63 -37.07
C THR A 320 1.03 -6.80 -37.05
N ASN A 321 1.91 -6.95 -38.06
CA ASN A 321 3.09 -6.10 -38.21
C ASN A 321 2.72 -4.61 -38.26
N LYS A 322 1.55 -4.28 -38.85
CA LYS A 322 1.04 -2.90 -38.89
C LYS A 322 0.76 -2.38 -37.45
N ASP A 323 0.11 -3.18 -36.62
CA ASP A 323 -0.20 -2.80 -35.23
C ASP A 323 1.09 -2.48 -34.46
N TYR A 324 2.14 -3.26 -34.63
CA TYR A 324 3.44 -3.02 -34.01
C TYR A 324 4.08 -1.72 -34.52
N ASN A 325 4.14 -1.52 -35.85
CA ASN A 325 4.78 -0.34 -36.43
C ASN A 325 4.07 0.97 -36.04
N GLU A 326 2.74 0.97 -36.02
CA GLU A 326 1.95 2.16 -35.66
C GLU A 326 2.00 2.49 -34.15
N ASN A 327 2.49 1.57 -33.31
CA ASN A 327 2.52 1.72 -31.85
C ASN A 327 3.95 1.71 -31.26
N GLY A 328 4.98 1.94 -32.07
CA GLY A 328 6.36 2.11 -31.59
C GLY A 328 7.07 0.80 -31.22
N LEU A 329 6.57 -0.36 -31.69
CA LEU A 329 7.13 -1.68 -31.40
C LEU A 329 7.86 -2.32 -32.59
N SER A 330 8.33 -1.50 -33.54
CA SER A 330 9.02 -1.98 -34.75
C SER A 330 10.29 -2.78 -34.45
N GLU A 331 10.97 -2.47 -33.33
CA GLU A 331 12.15 -3.23 -32.88
C GLU A 331 11.83 -4.69 -32.62
N LEU A 332 10.64 -4.99 -32.07
CA LEU A 332 10.21 -6.37 -31.85
C LEU A 332 10.02 -7.15 -33.15
N LEU A 333 9.66 -6.47 -34.24
CA LEU A 333 9.58 -7.10 -35.57
C LEU A 333 10.97 -7.49 -36.08
N ALA A 334 11.98 -6.65 -35.83
CA ALA A 334 13.36 -6.97 -36.15
C ALA A 334 13.91 -8.13 -35.28
N LEU A 335 13.56 -8.12 -34.00
CA LEU A 335 14.03 -9.13 -33.03
C LEU A 335 13.40 -10.51 -33.28
N TYR A 336 12.11 -10.58 -33.59
CA TYR A 336 11.35 -11.83 -33.78
C TYR A 336 11.12 -12.20 -35.23
N GLY A 337 11.48 -11.32 -36.19
CA GLY A 337 11.24 -11.48 -37.62
C GLY A 337 9.81 -11.16 -38.05
N SER A 338 8.82 -11.26 -37.18
CA SER A 338 7.42 -10.89 -37.47
C SER A 338 6.61 -10.79 -36.19
N ALA A 339 5.47 -10.06 -36.25
CA ALA A 339 4.47 -10.05 -35.20
C ALA A 339 3.97 -11.47 -34.87
N TYR A 340 3.77 -12.30 -35.90
CA TYR A 340 3.31 -13.68 -35.73
C TYR A 340 4.20 -14.48 -34.77
N ASN A 341 5.51 -14.41 -34.92
CA ASN A 341 6.44 -15.14 -34.05
C ASN A 341 6.44 -14.61 -32.61
N ALA A 342 6.43 -13.28 -32.44
CA ALA A 342 6.33 -12.66 -31.12
C ALA A 342 5.00 -13.00 -30.44
N ASN A 343 3.89 -12.93 -31.18
CA ASN A 343 2.56 -13.26 -30.68
C ASN A 343 2.49 -14.71 -30.18
N ILE A 344 2.98 -15.68 -30.95
CA ILE A 344 2.99 -17.10 -30.55
C ILE A 344 3.82 -17.31 -29.27
N LYS A 345 5.00 -16.68 -29.20
CA LYS A 345 5.83 -16.79 -28.00
C LYS A 345 5.08 -16.32 -26.74
N ILE A 346 4.55 -15.10 -26.79
CA ILE A 346 3.89 -14.51 -25.61
C ILE A 346 2.55 -15.20 -25.29
N PHE A 347 1.80 -15.62 -26.32
CA PHE A 347 0.59 -16.43 -26.09
C PHE A 347 0.91 -17.71 -25.34
N ASN A 348 1.93 -18.46 -25.79
CA ASN A 348 2.35 -19.69 -25.13
C ASN A 348 2.87 -19.44 -23.71
N ASP A 349 3.64 -18.36 -23.50
CA ASP A 349 4.15 -18.00 -22.17
C ASP A 349 2.99 -17.76 -21.20
N LEU A 350 1.97 -17.00 -21.62
CA LEU A 350 0.77 -16.76 -20.80
C LEU A 350 -0.08 -18.04 -20.62
N GLN A 351 -0.24 -18.85 -21.67
CA GLN A 351 -0.98 -20.11 -21.57
C GLN A 351 -0.31 -21.07 -20.58
N HIS A 352 1.00 -21.08 -20.52
CA HIS A 352 1.76 -21.93 -19.60
C HIS A 352 1.67 -21.45 -18.14
N THR A 353 1.20 -20.24 -17.86
CA THR A 353 0.93 -19.80 -16.48
C THR A 353 -0.31 -20.46 -15.91
N ILE A 354 -1.24 -20.90 -16.75
CA ILE A 354 -2.54 -21.45 -16.32
C ILE A 354 -2.37 -22.91 -15.89
N THR A 355 -2.70 -23.20 -14.63
CA THR A 355 -2.64 -24.57 -14.10
C THR A 355 -3.85 -24.93 -13.26
N GLY A 356 -4.37 -26.14 -13.45
CA GLY A 356 -5.32 -26.78 -12.54
C GLY A 356 -4.68 -27.57 -11.41
N TRP A 357 -3.33 -27.60 -11.35
CA TRP A 357 -2.56 -28.39 -10.39
C TRP A 357 -1.51 -27.53 -9.66
N PRO A 358 -1.92 -26.58 -8.80
CA PRO A 358 -0.97 -25.65 -8.18
C PRO A 358 0.12 -26.35 -7.35
N GLY A 359 -0.14 -27.55 -6.84
CA GLY A 359 0.84 -28.39 -6.17
C GLY A 359 1.61 -29.33 -7.09
N GLY A 360 1.36 -29.32 -8.39
CA GLY A 360 1.96 -30.22 -9.39
C GLY A 360 1.17 -31.51 -9.58
N LYS A 361 1.03 -31.92 -10.84
CA LYS A 361 0.37 -33.16 -11.23
C LYS A 361 1.34 -34.35 -11.19
N PRO A 362 1.00 -35.44 -10.51
CA PRO A 362 1.89 -36.61 -10.47
C PRO A 362 2.24 -37.12 -11.86
N ASN A 363 3.53 -37.39 -12.09
CA ASN A 363 4.06 -37.98 -13.34
C ASN A 363 3.79 -37.15 -14.61
N ALA A 364 3.48 -35.86 -14.50
CA ALA A 364 3.32 -34.97 -15.63
C ALA A 364 4.68 -34.42 -16.10
N ASP A 365 4.74 -34.08 -17.39
CA ASP A 365 5.79 -33.22 -17.92
C ASP A 365 5.48 -31.77 -17.50
N ASP A 366 6.33 -31.20 -16.68
CA ASP A 366 6.21 -29.85 -16.13
C ASP A 366 7.26 -28.87 -16.66
N THR A 367 7.92 -29.20 -17.77
CA THR A 367 9.02 -28.42 -18.36
C THR A 367 8.63 -26.95 -18.58
N TYR A 368 7.37 -26.69 -18.97
CA TYR A 368 6.85 -25.34 -19.24
C TYR A 368 5.76 -24.91 -18.26
N ARG A 369 5.61 -25.62 -17.13
CA ARG A 369 4.58 -25.32 -16.13
C ARG A 369 5.14 -24.60 -14.91
N PRO A 370 4.32 -23.77 -14.22
CA PRO A 370 4.75 -23.08 -13.01
C PRO A 370 5.03 -24.05 -11.86
N GLU A 371 4.25 -25.11 -11.77
CA GLU A 371 4.37 -26.17 -10.76
C GLU A 371 5.43 -27.22 -11.13
N ARG A 372 5.97 -27.88 -10.12
CA ARG A 372 6.80 -29.10 -10.29
C ARG A 372 5.98 -30.33 -9.97
N ALA A 373 6.06 -31.38 -10.82
CA ALA A 373 5.44 -32.66 -10.57
C ALA A 373 5.97 -33.36 -9.30
N LYS A 374 7.25 -33.13 -8.99
CA LYS A 374 7.93 -33.72 -7.82
C LYS A 374 8.45 -32.65 -6.88
N PRO A 375 8.55 -32.92 -5.56
CA PRO A 375 7.99 -34.10 -4.87
C PRO A 375 6.44 -34.08 -4.86
N PHE A 376 5.83 -35.28 -4.75
CA PHE A 376 4.39 -35.40 -4.61
C PHE A 376 4.07 -36.46 -3.53
N PRO A 377 3.14 -36.22 -2.58
CA PRO A 377 2.48 -34.93 -2.32
C PRO A 377 3.44 -33.87 -1.77
N LYS A 378 3.10 -32.58 -1.93
CA LYS A 378 3.88 -31.48 -1.37
C LYS A 378 3.42 -31.14 0.05
N ARG A 379 4.37 -30.69 0.86
CA ARG A 379 4.09 -29.91 2.07
C ARG A 379 4.02 -28.45 1.68
N VAL A 380 2.91 -27.80 2.04
CA VAL A 380 2.61 -26.42 1.66
C VAL A 380 2.36 -25.61 2.93
N ILE A 381 2.97 -24.44 3.04
CA ILE A 381 2.61 -23.45 4.07
C ILE A 381 2.01 -22.24 3.38
N VAL A 382 0.85 -21.81 3.87
CA VAL A 382 0.23 -20.52 3.53
C VAL A 382 0.39 -19.60 4.74
N PHE A 383 1.23 -18.59 4.62
CA PHE A 383 1.34 -17.51 5.60
C PHE A 383 0.25 -16.49 5.36
N SER A 384 -0.50 -16.14 6.37
CA SER A 384 -1.62 -15.20 6.34
C SER A 384 -1.34 -14.08 7.34
N PRO A 385 -1.10 -12.84 6.90
CA PRO A 385 -0.83 -11.71 7.80
C PRO A 385 -1.89 -11.54 8.88
N HIS A 386 -3.16 -11.58 8.48
CA HIS A 386 -4.30 -11.61 9.40
C HIS A 386 -5.12 -12.87 9.20
N PRO A 387 -5.93 -13.28 10.19
CA PRO A 387 -6.86 -14.40 10.03
C PRO A 387 -7.99 -14.05 9.05
N ASP A 388 -7.82 -14.30 7.76
CA ASP A 388 -8.73 -14.17 6.61
C ASP A 388 -8.01 -13.93 5.28
N ASP A 389 -6.80 -13.34 5.29
CA ASP A 389 -6.04 -13.00 4.07
C ASP A 389 -5.79 -14.24 3.19
N ASP A 390 -5.59 -15.41 3.79
CA ASP A 390 -5.43 -16.70 3.10
C ASP A 390 -6.64 -17.04 2.23
N VAL A 391 -7.84 -16.99 2.80
CA VAL A 391 -9.07 -17.37 2.06
C VAL A 391 -9.54 -16.27 1.13
N ILE A 392 -9.31 -14.99 1.46
CA ILE A 392 -9.60 -13.85 0.59
C ILE A 392 -8.74 -13.93 -0.68
N SER A 393 -7.47 -14.23 -0.53
CA SER A 393 -6.49 -14.21 -1.63
C SER A 393 -6.48 -15.50 -2.44
N MET A 394 -6.46 -16.66 -1.75
CA MET A 394 -6.23 -17.94 -2.41
C MET A 394 -7.11 -19.10 -1.91
N GLY A 395 -8.29 -18.81 -1.39
CA GLY A 395 -9.20 -19.83 -0.82
C GLY A 395 -9.58 -20.94 -1.79
N GLY A 396 -9.71 -20.64 -3.08
CA GLY A 396 -9.94 -21.65 -4.12
C GLY A 396 -8.73 -22.56 -4.34
N THR A 397 -7.54 -21.97 -4.38
CA THR A 397 -6.27 -22.73 -4.51
C THR A 397 -6.01 -23.59 -3.28
N ILE A 398 -6.24 -23.07 -2.06
CA ILE A 398 -6.12 -23.84 -0.81
C ILE A 398 -6.99 -25.09 -0.89
N ARG A 399 -8.28 -24.94 -1.22
CA ARG A 399 -9.20 -26.05 -1.36
C ARG A 399 -8.71 -27.07 -2.37
N ARG A 400 -8.24 -26.62 -3.52
CA ARG A 400 -7.71 -27.49 -4.58
C ARG A 400 -6.46 -28.25 -4.13
N LEU A 401 -5.53 -27.62 -3.45
CA LEU A 401 -4.34 -28.27 -2.87
C LEU A 401 -4.73 -29.40 -1.90
N VAL A 402 -5.71 -29.15 -1.02
CA VAL A 402 -6.21 -30.17 -0.08
C VAL A 402 -6.88 -31.32 -0.83
N GLN A 403 -7.76 -31.04 -1.82
CA GLN A 403 -8.42 -32.05 -2.63
C GLN A 403 -7.43 -32.91 -3.43
N GLN A 404 -6.32 -32.33 -3.86
CA GLN A 404 -5.22 -32.99 -4.55
C GLN A 404 -4.26 -33.73 -3.60
N LYS A 405 -4.63 -33.81 -2.30
CA LYS A 405 -3.91 -34.59 -1.27
C LYS A 405 -2.53 -34.04 -0.90
N HIS A 406 -2.32 -32.74 -1.10
CA HIS A 406 -1.14 -32.06 -0.53
C HIS A 406 -1.31 -31.84 0.98
N GLU A 407 -0.19 -31.79 1.68
CA GLU A 407 -0.16 -31.46 3.11
C GLU A 407 -0.14 -29.95 3.28
N VAL A 408 -1.32 -29.38 3.54
CA VAL A 408 -1.50 -27.91 3.63
C VAL A 408 -1.48 -27.47 5.08
N HIS A 409 -0.61 -26.55 5.41
CA HIS A 409 -0.52 -25.82 6.67
C HIS A 409 -0.93 -24.37 6.43
N VAL A 410 -1.64 -23.77 7.39
CA VAL A 410 -1.95 -22.33 7.39
C VAL A 410 -1.36 -21.72 8.64
N ALA A 411 -0.59 -20.65 8.47
CA ALA A 411 0.10 -19.94 9.54
C ALA A 411 -0.38 -18.49 9.60
N TYR A 412 -1.18 -18.16 10.59
CA TYR A 412 -1.65 -16.81 10.87
C TYR A 412 -0.58 -16.06 11.63
N GLU A 413 -0.03 -15.01 11.02
CA GLU A 413 1.15 -14.32 11.53
C GLU A 413 0.83 -13.37 12.66
N THR A 414 -0.36 -12.75 12.62
CA THR A 414 -0.84 -11.84 13.68
C THR A 414 -2.21 -12.27 14.20
N SER A 415 -2.58 -11.77 15.37
CA SER A 415 -3.91 -12.07 15.96
C SER A 415 -5.06 -11.35 15.24
N GLY A 416 -4.80 -10.25 14.51
CA GLY A 416 -5.84 -9.42 13.89
C GLY A 416 -6.79 -8.76 14.89
N ASN A 417 -6.42 -8.70 16.16
CA ASN A 417 -7.28 -8.28 17.29
C ASN A 417 -7.78 -6.84 17.18
N ILE A 418 -7.03 -5.95 16.54
CA ILE A 418 -7.37 -4.52 16.42
C ILE A 418 -8.61 -4.32 15.53
N ALA A 419 -8.85 -5.23 14.58
CA ALA A 419 -9.94 -5.13 13.61
C ALA A 419 -11.27 -5.74 14.07
N VAL A 420 -11.43 -6.08 15.35
CA VAL A 420 -12.67 -6.64 15.90
C VAL A 420 -13.45 -5.56 16.66
N GLY A 421 -14.72 -5.37 16.31
CA GLY A 421 -15.60 -4.42 16.96
C GLY A 421 -15.92 -4.78 18.42
N ASP A 422 -16.25 -3.78 19.23
CA ASP A 422 -16.58 -3.97 20.65
C ASP A 422 -17.92 -4.71 20.82
N GLU A 423 -18.83 -4.57 19.85
CA GLU A 423 -20.08 -5.33 19.81
C GLU A 423 -19.85 -6.83 19.67
N GLU A 424 -18.85 -7.25 18.90
CA GLU A 424 -18.48 -8.65 18.77
C GLU A 424 -17.98 -9.21 20.10
N VAL A 425 -17.11 -8.46 20.79
CA VAL A 425 -16.65 -8.84 22.13
C VAL A 425 -17.85 -9.00 23.07
N THR A 426 -18.76 -8.03 23.05
CA THR A 426 -19.98 -8.04 23.88
C THR A 426 -20.84 -9.27 23.57
N ARG A 427 -21.06 -9.59 22.29
CA ARG A 427 -21.83 -10.76 21.83
C ARG A 427 -21.23 -12.07 22.36
N PHE A 428 -19.93 -12.26 22.21
CA PHE A 428 -19.24 -13.45 22.70
C PHE A 428 -19.23 -13.53 24.22
N MET A 429 -19.05 -12.42 24.91
CA MET A 429 -19.08 -12.40 26.38
C MET A 429 -20.48 -12.70 26.93
N HIS A 430 -21.55 -12.24 26.27
CA HIS A 430 -22.92 -12.64 26.61
C HIS A 430 -23.11 -14.16 26.47
N PHE A 431 -22.62 -14.74 25.37
CA PHE A 431 -22.71 -16.18 25.15
C PHE A 431 -21.92 -16.96 26.22
N ILE A 432 -20.67 -16.58 26.49
CA ILE A 432 -19.83 -17.26 27.49
C ILE A 432 -20.43 -17.16 28.89
N ASN A 433 -20.94 -16.00 29.27
CA ASN A 433 -21.60 -15.82 30.56
C ASN A 433 -22.90 -16.64 30.66
N GLY A 434 -23.73 -16.69 29.62
CA GLY A 434 -24.91 -17.54 29.57
C GLY A 434 -24.56 -19.03 29.63
N PHE A 435 -23.55 -19.46 28.91
CA PHE A 435 -23.04 -20.83 28.96
C PHE A 435 -22.58 -21.20 30.39
N ASN A 436 -21.82 -20.31 31.02
CA ASN A 436 -21.36 -20.51 32.39
C ASN A 436 -22.52 -20.61 33.39
N GLN A 437 -23.57 -19.81 33.24
CA GLN A 437 -24.77 -19.86 34.10
C GLN A 437 -25.55 -21.16 33.95
N ILE A 438 -25.55 -21.78 32.76
CA ILE A 438 -26.30 -23.00 32.51
C ILE A 438 -25.51 -24.26 32.92
N PHE A 439 -24.22 -24.29 32.65
CA PHE A 439 -23.38 -25.49 32.72
C PHE A 439 -22.36 -25.50 33.88
N ALA A 440 -22.11 -24.37 34.52
CA ALA A 440 -21.22 -24.29 35.67
C ALA A 440 -22.01 -23.95 36.95
N ASP A 441 -21.89 -24.76 37.98
CA ASP A 441 -22.67 -24.67 39.26
C ASP A 441 -22.33 -23.45 40.13
N SER A 442 -21.49 -22.51 39.70
CA SER A 442 -21.05 -21.39 40.58
C SER A 442 -21.41 -20.03 39.98
N LYS A 443 -22.23 -19.25 40.72
CA LYS A 443 -22.54 -17.84 40.42
C LYS A 443 -21.33 -16.89 40.61
N ASP A 444 -20.29 -17.30 41.30
CA ASP A 444 -19.06 -16.55 41.63
C ASP A 444 -17.86 -16.97 40.79
N SER A 445 -18.08 -17.35 39.51
CA SER A 445 -17.00 -17.77 38.64
C SER A 445 -16.13 -16.58 38.23
N VAL A 446 -14.85 -16.85 37.97
CA VAL A 446 -13.92 -15.87 37.35
C VAL A 446 -14.51 -15.29 36.05
N ILE A 447 -15.26 -16.10 35.32
CA ILE A 447 -15.95 -15.71 34.06
C ILE A 447 -16.98 -14.61 34.33
N SER A 448 -17.84 -14.77 35.35
CA SER A 448 -18.86 -13.79 35.70
C SER A 448 -18.26 -12.45 36.14
N LYS A 449 -17.15 -12.48 36.90
CA LYS A 449 -16.42 -11.27 37.30
C LYS A 449 -15.83 -10.56 36.07
N LYS A 450 -15.14 -11.33 35.22
CA LYS A 450 -14.55 -10.79 33.98
C LYS A 450 -15.61 -10.19 33.04
N TYR A 451 -16.77 -10.84 32.93
CA TYR A 451 -17.90 -10.29 32.16
C TYR A 451 -18.35 -8.93 32.69
N GLN A 452 -18.47 -8.76 34.02
CA GLN A 452 -18.86 -7.48 34.61
C GLN A 452 -17.78 -6.39 34.38
N GLU A 453 -16.50 -6.72 34.58
CA GLU A 453 -15.38 -5.82 34.33
C GLU A 453 -15.40 -5.27 32.89
N ILE A 454 -15.57 -6.15 31.89
CA ILE A 454 -15.60 -5.77 30.48
C ILE A 454 -16.85 -4.94 30.16
N LYS A 455 -18.00 -5.32 30.71
CA LYS A 455 -19.26 -4.57 30.56
C LYS A 455 -19.15 -3.15 31.14
N GLU A 456 -18.54 -3.01 32.31
CA GLU A 456 -18.30 -1.71 32.94
C GLU A 456 -17.30 -0.88 32.14
N PHE A 457 -16.24 -1.50 31.59
CA PHE A 457 -15.28 -0.83 30.73
C PHE A 457 -15.98 -0.24 29.49
N PHE A 458 -16.76 -1.05 28.75
CA PHE A 458 -17.46 -0.56 27.57
C PHE A 458 -18.53 0.50 27.86
N ALA A 459 -19.18 0.45 29.03
CA ALA A 459 -20.14 1.47 29.44
C ALA A 459 -19.50 2.86 29.64
N HIS A 460 -18.20 2.92 29.92
CA HIS A 460 -17.47 4.15 30.22
C HIS A 460 -16.38 4.45 29.19
N LYS A 461 -16.14 3.55 28.21
CA LYS A 461 -15.13 3.68 27.17
C LYS A 461 -15.41 4.92 26.33
N LYS A 462 -14.41 5.79 26.20
CA LYS A 462 -14.40 6.90 25.28
C LYS A 462 -13.74 6.46 23.97
N GLU A 463 -14.01 7.16 22.88
CA GLU A 463 -13.41 6.90 21.58
C GLU A 463 -11.87 6.94 21.59
N SER A 464 -11.28 7.72 22.53
CA SER A 464 -9.82 7.81 22.71
C SER A 464 -9.21 6.70 23.56
N ASP A 465 -10.01 5.84 24.18
CA ASP A 465 -9.51 4.84 25.13
C ASP A 465 -9.03 3.60 24.39
N PHE A 466 -7.84 3.14 24.75
CA PHE A 466 -7.29 1.89 24.23
C PHE A 466 -7.95 0.68 24.91
N ASP A 467 -8.11 -0.39 24.14
CA ASP A 467 -8.57 -1.66 24.66
C ASP A 467 -7.61 -2.23 25.71
N THR A 468 -8.18 -2.80 26.76
CA THR A 468 -7.38 -3.51 27.75
C THR A 468 -6.79 -4.79 27.15
N ARG A 469 -5.72 -5.32 27.76
CA ARG A 469 -5.09 -6.58 27.33
C ARG A 469 -6.10 -7.73 27.27
N ASP A 470 -7.05 -7.78 28.17
CA ASP A 470 -8.10 -8.81 28.20
C ASP A 470 -9.04 -8.69 27.01
N ILE A 471 -9.44 -7.47 26.66
CA ILE A 471 -10.29 -7.22 25.49
C ILE A 471 -9.55 -7.60 24.20
N LEU A 472 -8.30 -7.18 24.05
CA LEU A 472 -7.46 -7.55 22.91
C LEU A 472 -7.28 -9.08 22.81
N THR A 473 -7.12 -9.77 23.96
CA THR A 473 -7.06 -11.23 23.99
C THR A 473 -8.36 -11.86 23.51
N ILE A 474 -9.52 -11.35 23.94
CA ILE A 474 -10.82 -11.86 23.50
C ILE A 474 -11.03 -11.61 21.99
N LYS A 475 -10.69 -10.43 21.52
CA LYS A 475 -10.73 -10.09 20.08
C LYS A 475 -9.86 -11.07 19.26
N GLY A 476 -8.65 -11.38 19.74
CA GLY A 476 -7.78 -12.38 19.12
C GLY A 476 -8.37 -13.80 19.15
N LEU A 477 -9.04 -14.20 20.24
CA LEU A 477 -9.70 -15.50 20.34
C LEU A 477 -10.87 -15.63 19.37
N ILE A 478 -11.64 -14.55 19.13
CA ILE A 478 -12.72 -14.51 18.12
C ILE A 478 -12.12 -14.79 16.76
N ARG A 479 -11.12 -14.05 16.33
CA ARG A 479 -10.43 -14.25 15.05
C ARG A 479 -9.87 -15.67 14.88
N ARG A 480 -9.26 -16.23 15.94
CA ARG A 480 -8.76 -17.61 15.92
C ARG A 480 -9.88 -18.64 15.75
N GLY A 481 -11.04 -18.42 16.37
CA GLY A 481 -12.20 -19.28 16.22
C GLY A 481 -12.73 -19.29 14.78
N GLU A 482 -12.80 -18.13 14.17
CA GLU A 482 -13.17 -17.93 12.78
C GLU A 482 -12.19 -18.60 11.81
N ALA A 483 -10.89 -18.37 11.99
CA ALA A 483 -9.82 -18.98 11.22
C ALA A 483 -9.84 -20.52 11.27
N ARG A 484 -10.02 -21.11 12.48
CA ARG A 484 -10.19 -22.56 12.62
C ARG A 484 -11.42 -23.08 11.88
N THR A 485 -12.51 -22.32 11.91
CA THR A 485 -13.75 -22.70 11.20
C THR A 485 -13.55 -22.66 9.68
N ALA A 486 -12.86 -21.64 9.16
CA ALA A 486 -12.52 -21.54 7.74
C ALA A 486 -11.58 -22.66 7.29
N CYS A 487 -10.55 -22.97 8.08
CA CYS A 487 -9.64 -24.10 7.82
C CYS A 487 -10.39 -25.45 7.83
N THR A 488 -11.24 -25.68 8.83
CA THR A 488 -12.05 -26.91 8.92
C THR A 488 -13.01 -27.03 7.73
N PHE A 489 -13.63 -25.94 7.31
CA PHE A 489 -14.48 -25.90 6.12
C PHE A 489 -13.71 -26.30 4.84
N ASN A 490 -12.44 -25.96 4.74
CA ASN A 490 -11.54 -26.35 3.66
C ASN A 490 -10.85 -27.72 3.90
N GLU A 491 -11.31 -28.50 4.88
CA GLU A 491 -10.80 -29.82 5.21
C GLU A 491 -9.33 -29.84 5.67
N ILE A 492 -8.83 -28.73 6.22
CA ILE A 492 -7.51 -28.64 6.83
C ILE A 492 -7.59 -29.08 8.30
N PRO A 493 -6.82 -30.11 8.71
CA PRO A 493 -6.79 -30.56 10.10
C PRO A 493 -6.26 -29.48 11.05
N LEU A 494 -6.86 -29.35 12.24
CA LEU A 494 -6.51 -28.29 13.19
C LEU A 494 -5.06 -28.34 13.69
N ASN A 495 -4.40 -29.49 13.65
CA ASN A 495 -2.97 -29.62 13.96
C ASN A 495 -2.05 -29.05 12.88
N ARG A 496 -2.60 -28.57 11.75
CA ARG A 496 -1.89 -27.86 10.69
C ARG A 496 -2.27 -26.37 10.62
N VAL A 497 -2.96 -25.88 11.65
CA VAL A 497 -3.36 -24.48 11.78
C VAL A 497 -2.52 -23.84 12.87
N HIS A 498 -1.66 -22.90 12.49
CA HIS A 498 -0.68 -22.28 13.36
C HIS A 498 -1.05 -20.82 13.63
N PHE A 499 -0.85 -20.36 14.86
CA PHE A 499 -1.01 -18.96 15.26
C PHE A 499 0.33 -18.49 15.82
N LEU A 500 1.00 -17.58 15.09
CA LEU A 500 2.37 -17.18 15.38
C LEU A 500 2.43 -16.03 16.38
N ASP A 501 1.42 -15.14 16.39
CA ASP A 501 1.32 -13.97 17.26
C ASP A 501 2.62 -13.14 17.25
N LEU A 502 3.09 -12.74 16.07
CA LEU A 502 4.35 -12.05 15.92
C LEU A 502 4.42 -10.78 16.79
N PRO A 503 5.44 -10.65 17.65
CA PRO A 503 5.56 -9.59 18.67
C PRO A 503 5.43 -8.17 18.14
N PHE A 504 5.85 -7.90 16.91
CA PHE A 504 5.75 -6.57 16.31
C PHE A 504 4.30 -6.05 16.23
N TYR A 505 3.33 -6.97 16.11
CA TYR A 505 1.90 -6.64 16.01
C TYR A 505 1.21 -6.58 17.35
N GLU A 506 1.57 -7.43 18.31
CA GLU A 506 0.85 -7.68 19.56
C GLU A 506 1.00 -6.55 20.61
N SER A 507 1.40 -5.35 20.17
CA SER A 507 1.46 -4.16 21.02
C SER A 507 0.09 -3.61 21.43
N GLY A 508 -0.97 -3.99 20.70
CA GLY A 508 -2.33 -3.45 20.85
C GLY A 508 -2.51 -2.01 20.32
N LYS A 509 -1.49 -1.47 19.67
CA LYS A 509 -1.52 -0.14 19.05
C LYS A 509 -1.70 -0.25 17.54
N ILE A 510 -2.30 0.79 16.93
CA ILE A 510 -2.42 0.89 15.48
C ILE A 510 -1.02 1.00 14.85
N GLU A 511 -0.12 1.80 15.44
CA GLU A 511 1.28 1.87 15.02
C GLU A 511 2.03 0.60 15.44
N LYS A 512 2.53 -0.13 14.44
CA LYS A 512 3.22 -1.40 14.64
C LYS A 512 4.67 -1.19 15.07
N LEU A 513 5.12 -2.00 16.02
CA LEU A 513 6.52 -2.01 16.42
C LEU A 513 7.44 -2.39 15.24
N PRO A 514 8.73 -2.01 15.28
CA PRO A 514 9.71 -2.57 14.38
C PRO A 514 9.78 -4.10 14.50
N MET A 515 9.98 -4.78 13.37
CA MET A 515 10.28 -6.21 13.35
C MET A 515 11.60 -6.49 14.09
N THR A 516 11.66 -7.57 14.86
CA THR A 516 12.82 -7.99 15.64
C THR A 516 13.27 -9.40 15.24
N GLU A 517 14.45 -9.81 15.72
CA GLU A 517 14.95 -11.19 15.55
C GLU A 517 13.97 -12.23 16.09
N LYS A 518 13.23 -11.90 17.15
CA LYS A 518 12.24 -12.81 17.74
C LYS A 518 11.09 -13.13 16.80
N ASP A 519 10.64 -12.16 15.99
CA ASP A 519 9.62 -12.38 14.97
C ASP A 519 10.14 -13.38 13.92
N VAL A 520 11.39 -13.23 13.49
CA VAL A 520 12.06 -14.10 12.53
C VAL A 520 12.27 -15.51 13.08
N GLU A 521 12.68 -15.65 14.34
CA GLU A 521 12.88 -16.94 15.00
C GLU A 521 11.59 -17.77 15.08
N ILE A 522 10.44 -17.12 15.37
CA ILE A 522 9.13 -17.79 15.43
C ILE A 522 8.79 -18.39 14.07
N VAL A 523 8.93 -17.60 12.99
CA VAL A 523 8.68 -18.07 11.62
C VAL A 523 9.64 -19.18 11.25
N ARG A 524 10.93 -19.01 11.56
CA ARG A 524 11.97 -19.99 11.28
C ARG A 524 11.71 -21.34 11.94
N ALA A 525 11.26 -21.34 13.18
CA ALA A 525 10.92 -22.58 13.90
C ALA A 525 9.84 -23.38 13.15
N LEU A 526 8.78 -22.73 12.64
CA LEU A 526 7.75 -23.38 11.85
C LEU A 526 8.29 -23.91 10.53
N LEU A 527 9.13 -23.14 9.83
CA LEU A 527 9.77 -23.57 8.58
C LEU A 527 10.63 -24.81 8.79
N GLN A 528 11.38 -24.89 9.91
CA GLN A 528 12.20 -26.06 10.27
C GLN A 528 11.35 -27.28 10.63
N GLU A 529 10.18 -27.09 11.25
CA GLU A 529 9.25 -28.16 11.58
C GLU A 529 8.64 -28.77 10.31
N VAL A 530 8.10 -27.94 9.41
CA VAL A 530 7.35 -28.38 8.24
C VAL A 530 8.24 -28.72 7.07
N LYS A 531 9.34 -27.99 6.85
CA LYS A 531 10.25 -28.10 5.68
C LYS A 531 9.46 -28.11 4.37
N PRO A 532 8.78 -27.00 4.05
CA PRO A 532 7.81 -26.95 2.96
C PRO A 532 8.46 -27.07 1.58
N HIS A 533 7.69 -27.60 0.61
CA HIS A 533 8.03 -27.57 -0.81
C HIS A 533 7.43 -26.37 -1.53
N GLN A 534 6.38 -25.77 -0.94
CA GLN A 534 5.80 -24.53 -1.40
C GLN A 534 5.46 -23.65 -0.20
N ILE A 535 5.82 -22.38 -0.31
CA ILE A 535 5.48 -21.33 0.65
C ILE A 535 4.65 -20.29 -0.10
N TYR A 536 3.51 -19.91 0.45
CA TYR A 536 2.69 -18.82 -0.05
C TYR A 536 2.75 -17.67 0.94
N VAL A 537 3.03 -16.45 0.46
CA VAL A 537 3.14 -15.23 1.26
C VAL A 537 2.36 -14.09 0.63
N ALA A 538 1.98 -13.10 1.42
CA ALA A 538 1.33 -11.91 0.92
C ALA A 538 2.25 -11.10 0.00
N GLY A 539 1.76 -10.76 -1.18
CA GLY A 539 2.40 -9.85 -2.13
C GLY A 539 1.77 -8.45 -2.15
N ASP A 540 0.77 -8.22 -1.32
CA ASP A 540 0.13 -6.92 -1.08
C ASP A 540 0.99 -6.09 -0.12
N LEU A 541 2.13 -5.61 -0.61
CA LEU A 541 3.14 -4.92 0.22
C LEU A 541 2.82 -3.45 0.47
N ALA A 542 1.78 -2.93 -0.17
CA ALA A 542 1.27 -1.57 -0.04
C ALA A 542 0.07 -1.43 0.89
N ASP A 543 -0.14 -2.37 1.79
CA ASP A 543 -1.23 -2.26 2.75
C ASP A 543 -1.09 -0.98 3.58
N PRO A 544 -2.19 -0.24 3.83
CA PRO A 544 -2.15 1.05 4.52
C PRO A 544 -1.53 0.99 5.92
N HIS A 545 -1.52 -0.19 6.54
CA HIS A 545 -1.05 -0.43 7.90
C HIS A 545 0.37 -0.98 7.97
N GLY A 546 0.98 -1.36 6.84
CA GLY A 546 2.31 -1.94 6.74
C GLY A 546 2.47 -3.31 7.39
N THR A 547 1.37 -3.99 7.75
CA THR A 547 1.38 -5.30 8.41
C THR A 547 1.80 -6.39 7.43
N HIS A 548 1.20 -6.42 6.22
CA HIS A 548 1.51 -7.43 5.20
C HIS A 548 2.99 -7.41 4.82
N LYS A 549 3.54 -6.20 4.61
CA LYS A 549 4.96 -6.06 4.32
C LYS A 549 5.85 -6.62 5.43
N LYS A 550 5.58 -6.27 6.70
CA LYS A 550 6.37 -6.76 7.84
C LYS A 550 6.27 -8.28 7.99
N CYS A 551 5.09 -8.85 7.81
CA CYS A 551 4.87 -10.29 7.82
C CYS A 551 5.70 -10.97 6.73
N THR A 552 5.60 -10.52 5.49
CA THR A 552 6.40 -11.06 4.38
C THR A 552 7.90 -10.87 4.63
N ASP A 553 8.35 -9.71 5.12
CA ASP A 553 9.76 -9.47 5.45
C ASP A 553 10.26 -10.46 6.51
N ALA A 554 9.45 -10.80 7.53
CA ALA A 554 9.81 -11.80 8.55
C ALA A 554 9.98 -13.20 7.94
N VAL A 555 9.08 -13.62 7.04
CA VAL A 555 9.19 -14.91 6.34
C VAL A 555 10.44 -14.96 5.46
N LEU A 556 10.69 -13.90 4.68
CA LEU A 556 11.86 -13.85 3.80
C LEU A 556 13.17 -13.81 4.59
N ALA A 557 13.22 -13.09 5.71
CA ALA A 557 14.38 -13.08 6.60
C ALA A 557 14.64 -14.49 7.20
N ALA A 558 13.59 -15.20 7.63
CA ALA A 558 13.71 -16.56 8.13
C ALA A 558 14.24 -17.54 7.05
N ILE A 559 13.78 -17.38 5.80
CA ILE A 559 14.27 -18.17 4.66
C ILE A 559 15.75 -17.86 4.37
N ASP A 560 16.16 -16.60 4.43
CA ASP A 560 17.56 -16.21 4.25
C ASP A 560 18.47 -16.81 5.34
N GLU A 561 18.00 -16.87 6.59
CA GLU A 561 18.73 -17.54 7.66
C GLU A 561 18.84 -19.06 7.42
N GLU A 562 17.77 -19.72 6.98
CA GLU A 562 17.81 -21.13 6.62
C GLU A 562 18.74 -21.38 5.44
N LYS A 563 18.78 -20.47 4.45
CA LYS A 563 19.71 -20.52 3.32
C LYS A 563 21.16 -20.42 3.80
N LYS A 564 21.46 -19.48 4.70
CA LYS A 564 22.78 -19.33 5.33
C LYS A 564 23.17 -20.55 6.16
N ALA A 565 22.20 -21.19 6.81
CA ALA A 565 22.41 -22.44 7.56
C ALA A 565 22.58 -23.69 6.68
N GLY A 566 22.43 -23.57 5.35
CA GLY A 566 22.57 -24.68 4.40
C GLY A 566 21.41 -25.66 4.42
N ALA A 567 20.20 -25.22 4.71
CA ALA A 567 19.02 -26.08 4.79
C ALA A 567 18.69 -26.76 3.47
N GLU A 568 18.83 -28.08 3.42
CA GLU A 568 18.65 -28.90 2.20
C GLU A 568 17.23 -28.82 1.61
N TRP A 569 16.20 -28.67 2.45
CA TRP A 569 14.81 -28.61 2.00
C TRP A 569 14.50 -27.40 1.10
N LEU A 570 15.30 -26.32 1.19
CA LEU A 570 15.15 -25.13 0.34
C LEU A 570 15.42 -25.41 -1.15
N LYS A 571 16.18 -26.44 -1.48
CA LYS A 571 16.49 -26.80 -2.89
C LYS A 571 15.23 -27.16 -3.68
N ASP A 572 14.22 -27.72 -3.01
CA ASP A 572 12.96 -28.12 -3.63
C ASP A 572 11.79 -27.18 -3.26
N CYS A 573 12.08 -26.11 -2.50
CA CYS A 573 11.09 -25.14 -2.07
C CYS A 573 10.90 -24.04 -3.12
N ARG A 574 9.62 -23.63 -3.31
CA ARG A 574 9.23 -22.46 -4.11
C ARG A 574 8.40 -21.50 -3.27
N ILE A 575 8.63 -20.22 -3.47
CA ILE A 575 7.93 -19.16 -2.75
C ILE A 575 7.01 -18.46 -3.74
N TRP A 576 5.72 -18.48 -3.45
CA TRP A 576 4.68 -17.85 -4.24
C TRP A 576 4.11 -16.65 -3.50
N MET A 577 4.03 -15.52 -4.16
CA MET A 577 3.38 -14.32 -3.63
C MET A 577 1.96 -14.25 -4.17
N TYR A 578 0.99 -14.14 -3.27
CA TYR A 578 -0.42 -13.91 -3.62
C TYR A 578 -0.80 -12.45 -3.38
N ARG A 579 -1.83 -11.98 -4.07
CA ARG A 579 -2.57 -10.74 -3.79
C ARG A 579 -4.06 -11.05 -3.70
N GLY A 580 -4.89 -10.06 -3.41
CA GLY A 580 -6.34 -10.25 -3.39
C GLY A 580 -7.05 -9.53 -2.26
N ALA A 581 -6.34 -9.11 -1.20
CA ALA A 581 -6.92 -8.29 -0.15
C ALA A 581 -7.12 -6.84 -0.66
N TRP A 582 -6.09 -6.21 -1.22
CA TRP A 582 -6.09 -4.81 -1.65
C TRP A 582 -5.96 -4.62 -3.16
N ALA A 583 -5.11 -5.38 -3.81
CA ALA A 583 -4.83 -5.31 -5.24
C ALA A 583 -4.74 -6.71 -5.85
N GLU A 584 -4.64 -6.79 -7.19
CA GLU A 584 -4.32 -8.00 -7.92
C GLU A 584 -3.02 -7.82 -8.71
N TRP A 585 -2.39 -8.91 -9.14
CA TRP A 585 -1.23 -8.87 -10.00
C TRP A 585 -1.60 -8.38 -11.40
N GLU A 586 -0.77 -7.50 -11.96
CA GLU A 586 -0.86 -7.16 -13.36
C GLU A 586 -0.58 -8.42 -14.20
N ILE A 587 -1.36 -8.65 -15.24
CA ILE A 587 -1.37 -9.90 -16.00
C ILE A 587 0.00 -10.26 -16.60
N GLU A 588 0.78 -9.27 -16.97
CA GLU A 588 2.14 -9.45 -17.47
C GLU A 588 3.12 -9.99 -16.42
N ASN A 589 2.80 -9.85 -15.14
CA ASN A 589 3.63 -10.32 -14.03
C ASN A 589 3.24 -11.72 -13.56
N ILE A 590 2.06 -12.22 -13.90
CA ILE A 590 1.54 -13.50 -13.41
C ILE A 590 2.38 -14.65 -13.93
N GLU A 591 2.86 -15.51 -13.02
CA GLU A 591 3.66 -16.70 -13.33
C GLU A 591 2.90 -18.01 -13.06
N MET A 592 1.92 -17.99 -12.16
CA MET A 592 0.97 -19.07 -11.97
C MET A 592 -0.43 -18.52 -11.83
N CYS A 593 -1.39 -19.09 -12.55
CA CYS A 593 -2.78 -18.70 -12.50
C CYS A 593 -3.66 -19.93 -12.36
N VAL A 594 -4.47 -19.96 -11.32
CA VAL A 594 -5.32 -21.12 -10.98
C VAL A 594 -6.77 -20.78 -11.31
N PRO A 595 -7.34 -21.37 -12.40
CA PRO A 595 -8.74 -21.12 -12.76
C PRO A 595 -9.69 -21.78 -11.76
N LEU A 596 -10.74 -21.08 -11.39
CA LEU A 596 -11.79 -21.55 -10.47
C LEU A 596 -13.08 -21.79 -11.22
N SER A 597 -13.71 -22.93 -10.92
CA SER A 597 -15.08 -23.20 -11.33
C SER A 597 -16.08 -22.38 -10.49
N PRO A 598 -17.34 -22.22 -10.94
CA PRO A 598 -18.39 -21.58 -10.14
C PRO A 598 -18.59 -22.20 -8.76
N GLU A 599 -18.37 -23.52 -8.64
CA GLU A 599 -18.47 -24.24 -7.36
C GLU A 599 -17.28 -23.88 -6.43
N GLU A 600 -16.07 -23.85 -6.96
CA GLU A 600 -14.88 -23.47 -6.19
C GLU A 600 -14.94 -22.01 -5.76
N LEU A 601 -15.42 -21.12 -6.61
CA LEU A 601 -15.62 -19.71 -6.28
C LEU A 601 -16.66 -19.55 -5.16
N ARG A 602 -17.76 -20.32 -5.20
CA ARG A 602 -18.75 -20.37 -4.12
C ARG A 602 -18.14 -20.90 -2.82
N ALA A 603 -17.30 -21.93 -2.90
CA ALA A 603 -16.60 -22.46 -1.74
C ALA A 603 -15.64 -21.45 -1.13
N LYS A 604 -14.90 -20.71 -1.95
CA LYS A 604 -14.05 -19.58 -1.52
C LYS A 604 -14.89 -18.53 -0.76
N ARG A 605 -16.01 -18.07 -1.34
CA ARG A 605 -16.93 -17.14 -0.68
C ARG A 605 -17.37 -17.67 0.69
N ASN A 606 -17.78 -18.94 0.76
CA ASN A 606 -18.21 -19.53 2.02
C ASN A 606 -17.09 -19.63 3.06
N SER A 607 -15.83 -19.78 2.63
CA SER A 607 -14.67 -19.70 3.51
C SER A 607 -14.48 -18.30 4.08
N ILE A 608 -14.57 -17.27 3.23
CA ILE A 608 -14.47 -15.85 3.65
C ILE A 608 -15.59 -15.52 4.64
N LEU A 609 -16.83 -15.99 4.38
CA LEU A 609 -17.97 -15.77 5.27
C LEU A 609 -17.86 -16.47 6.64
N LYS A 610 -16.82 -17.29 6.91
CA LYS A 610 -16.53 -17.79 8.26
C LYS A 610 -15.91 -16.73 9.17
N HIS A 611 -15.33 -15.68 8.59
CA HIS A 611 -14.75 -14.54 9.30
C HIS A 611 -15.82 -13.46 9.57
N GLN A 612 -16.80 -13.82 10.40
CA GLN A 612 -18.00 -13.00 10.67
C GLN A 612 -17.67 -11.63 11.26
N SER A 613 -16.65 -11.55 12.13
CA SER A 613 -16.22 -10.30 12.75
C SER A 613 -15.71 -9.26 11.74
N GLN A 614 -15.44 -9.68 10.50
CA GLN A 614 -14.95 -8.81 9.43
C GLN A 614 -16.03 -8.43 8.41
N MET A 615 -17.26 -8.95 8.54
CA MET A 615 -18.32 -8.70 7.56
C MET A 615 -18.99 -7.34 7.74
N GLU A 616 -19.06 -6.84 8.98
CA GLU A 616 -19.75 -5.59 9.32
C GLU A 616 -18.81 -4.41 9.51
N SER A 617 -17.55 -4.67 9.85
CA SER A 617 -16.62 -3.64 10.34
C SER A 617 -15.50 -3.26 9.37
N ALA A 618 -15.54 -3.70 8.12
CA ALA A 618 -14.51 -3.32 7.17
C ALA A 618 -14.77 -1.91 6.59
N PRO A 619 -14.34 -0.83 7.26
CA PRO A 619 -14.33 0.49 6.67
C PRO A 619 -13.29 0.49 5.57
N PHE A 620 -13.70 0.17 4.34
CA PHE A 620 -12.85 0.38 3.20
C PHE A 620 -12.81 1.85 2.87
N LEU A 621 -11.61 2.33 2.70
CA LEU A 621 -11.32 3.67 2.26
C LEU A 621 -12.02 3.92 0.90
N GLY A 622 -13.01 4.79 0.88
CA GLY A 622 -13.75 5.20 -0.28
C GLY A 622 -15.22 4.72 -0.31
N ASN A 623 -15.95 5.17 -1.33
CA ASN A 623 -17.37 4.87 -1.54
C ASN A 623 -17.64 3.44 -2.05
N ASP A 624 -16.75 2.48 -1.82
CA ASP A 624 -16.94 1.10 -2.23
C ASP A 624 -17.67 0.33 -1.14
N GLU A 625 -19.00 0.27 -1.22
CA GLU A 625 -19.89 -0.43 -0.28
C GLU A 625 -19.82 -1.98 -0.40
N ARG A 626 -19.02 -2.50 -1.34
CA ARG A 626 -18.92 -3.96 -1.51
C ARG A 626 -18.21 -4.60 -0.33
N LEU A 627 -18.73 -5.74 0.12
CA LEU A 627 -18.10 -6.57 1.14
C LEU A 627 -16.79 -7.21 0.64
N PHE A 628 -15.93 -7.64 1.54
CA PHE A 628 -14.64 -8.27 1.20
C PHE A 628 -14.76 -9.40 0.18
N TRP A 629 -15.72 -10.31 0.38
CA TRP A 629 -15.90 -11.42 -0.53
C TRP A 629 -16.32 -10.98 -1.94
N GLN A 630 -17.12 -9.91 -2.05
CA GLN A 630 -17.54 -9.37 -3.36
C GLN A 630 -16.33 -8.80 -4.11
N ARG A 631 -15.48 -8.06 -3.43
CA ARG A 631 -14.24 -7.51 -4.01
C ARG A 631 -13.27 -8.61 -4.43
N ALA A 632 -13.11 -9.64 -3.59
CA ALA A 632 -12.27 -10.80 -3.93
C ALA A 632 -12.76 -11.52 -5.17
N GLU A 633 -14.09 -11.77 -5.28
CA GLU A 633 -14.67 -12.36 -6.48
C GLU A 633 -14.50 -11.48 -7.71
N ASP A 634 -14.79 -10.19 -7.60
CA ASP A 634 -14.67 -9.25 -8.73
C ASP A 634 -13.22 -9.17 -9.24
N ARG A 635 -12.23 -9.20 -8.34
CA ARG A 635 -10.81 -9.25 -8.73
C ARG A 635 -10.47 -10.54 -9.48
N ASN A 636 -10.90 -11.69 -8.94
CA ASN A 636 -10.61 -12.97 -9.58
C ASN A 636 -11.35 -13.11 -10.93
N ARG A 637 -12.57 -12.55 -11.07
CA ARG A 637 -13.29 -12.46 -12.34
C ARG A 637 -12.59 -11.50 -13.31
N GLY A 638 -12.11 -10.36 -12.81
CA GLY A 638 -11.33 -9.41 -13.60
C GLY A 638 -10.06 -10.02 -14.19
N THR A 639 -9.32 -10.81 -13.40
CA THR A 639 -8.15 -11.55 -13.91
C THR A 639 -8.55 -12.52 -15.02
N ALA A 640 -9.62 -13.29 -14.82
CA ALA A 640 -10.12 -14.22 -15.85
C ALA A 640 -10.54 -13.49 -17.13
N GLN A 641 -11.22 -12.34 -17.00
CA GLN A 641 -11.63 -11.52 -18.14
C GLN A 641 -10.42 -11.01 -18.91
N LEU A 642 -9.35 -10.55 -18.23
CA LEU A 642 -8.13 -10.09 -18.92
C LEU A 642 -7.48 -11.23 -19.74
N TYR A 643 -7.45 -12.46 -19.22
CA TYR A 643 -6.96 -13.62 -19.99
C TYR A 643 -7.84 -13.89 -21.25
N ASP A 644 -9.16 -13.76 -21.14
CA ASP A 644 -10.08 -13.91 -22.26
C ASP A 644 -9.87 -12.79 -23.33
N GLU A 645 -9.72 -11.54 -22.91
CA GLU A 645 -9.44 -10.41 -23.78
C GLU A 645 -8.13 -10.57 -24.58
N LEU A 646 -7.12 -11.22 -23.96
CA LEU A 646 -5.86 -11.55 -24.62
C LEU A 646 -6.00 -12.73 -25.61
N GLY A 647 -7.16 -13.39 -25.66
CA GLY A 647 -7.47 -14.51 -26.55
C GLY A 647 -7.11 -15.88 -26.00
N LEU A 648 -6.92 -15.99 -24.68
CA LEU A 648 -6.76 -17.26 -23.97
C LEU A 648 -8.13 -17.83 -23.59
N ALA A 649 -8.15 -18.94 -22.85
CA ALA A 649 -9.41 -19.59 -22.48
C ALA A 649 -10.24 -18.75 -21.51
N CYS A 650 -11.54 -18.72 -21.72
CA CYS A 650 -12.50 -18.07 -20.85
C CYS A 650 -12.75 -18.91 -19.59
N TYR A 651 -12.53 -18.34 -18.41
CA TYR A 651 -12.77 -18.94 -17.11
C TYR A 651 -13.70 -18.04 -16.28
N GLU A 652 -14.38 -18.63 -15.28
CA GLU A 652 -15.28 -17.90 -14.37
C GLU A 652 -14.50 -16.91 -13.50
N ALA A 653 -13.38 -17.37 -12.94
CA ALA A 653 -12.49 -16.60 -12.07
C ALA A 653 -11.11 -17.24 -12.04
N MET A 654 -10.09 -16.49 -11.67
CA MET A 654 -8.72 -16.99 -11.55
C MET A 654 -8.03 -16.36 -10.34
N GLU A 655 -7.28 -17.19 -9.59
CA GLU A 655 -6.36 -16.74 -8.55
C GLU A 655 -4.94 -16.70 -9.10
N ALA A 656 -4.22 -15.61 -8.89
CA ALA A 656 -2.96 -15.33 -9.54
C ALA A 656 -1.79 -15.26 -8.55
N PHE A 657 -0.62 -15.73 -8.97
CA PHE A 657 0.57 -15.82 -8.16
C PHE A 657 1.82 -15.42 -8.96
N VAL A 658 2.77 -14.86 -8.22
CA VAL A 658 4.10 -14.53 -8.72
C VAL A 658 5.13 -15.29 -7.89
N GLU A 659 6.14 -15.89 -8.53
CA GLU A 659 7.21 -16.59 -7.83
C GLU A 659 8.23 -15.59 -7.29
N TYR A 660 8.51 -15.63 -5.99
CA TYR A 660 9.64 -14.93 -5.41
C TYR A 660 10.90 -15.80 -5.50
N VAL A 661 11.94 -15.29 -6.13
CA VAL A 661 13.26 -15.94 -6.19
C VAL A 661 14.23 -15.10 -5.36
N PRO A 662 14.73 -15.61 -4.22
CA PRO A 662 15.75 -14.92 -3.44
C PRO A 662 17.02 -14.68 -4.27
N LEU A 663 17.57 -13.48 -4.19
CA LEU A 663 18.81 -13.07 -4.86
C LEU A 663 20.03 -13.87 -4.40
#